data_8b6ccef2545601656723d1409991ebf5
#
_entry.id   8b6ccef2545601656723d1409991ebf5
#
_cell.length_a   1.000
_cell.length_b   1.000
_cell.length_c   1.000
_cell.angle_alpha   90.00
_cell.angle_beta   90.00
_cell.angle_gamma   90.00
#
_symmetry.space_group_name_H-M   'P 1'
#
loop_
_entity.id
_entity.type
_entity.pdbx_description
1 polymer ?
#
loop_
_entity_poly.entity_id
_entity_poly.type
_entity_poly.pdbx_seq_one_letter_code
_entity_poly.pdbx_strand_id
1 'polypeptide(L)'
;MAHIKVQTKNRARLFYFFFFLIAFSTQVFSQETGKIRGVVTDESNGEVLAFGNVFIEELNIGVSTNDKGYYYISSLPIKTKLTLIFTYVGYENKEVDVFVYPNKINKVDVQLSPSSVVLQTVEKIGKKTVKKNETDISLKRISVKELEAIPKGVETDVFRSLQYITGVNFTADYSARYYVRGGDSNQNLILLNGANVYNSFHAMGLFSAIDPEMIQTMEFYKGGYTSEYGGGLSSVLNLTTKDGNRTRYSGIAAASFLTAKAVFEGPIPYGSFIITGRKSHNANILKKFFSNQTIPIDFYDTSFKINFSNPNFFPGSKITFHGFISEDNLEFNNPLREDYNWSNSIFGVSWFQVYDFPLFSEFNYSINNFQGKVHPNYSSTREKESKLNEHKFNMNFNYILDNKNEVSGGLQLTVLRTQLFIENLLGAYSNIDEKGINISFFAKYKLLQFDEIGLDVGLRYNAAGLTREGTGFLEPRISFTYTPNPVIAFKAFWGRFQQELTTISNENEVINVFEPYIIVPEYLKTPQSEHYNAGVTFYFTDNISLGSEVYYKKSKNITEINYDKEFASDNDLISGEAESYGLENDINFSNNMMHLSVGYTLAYAYKTVNNWTYYPRYDSRHSINCAIEVNIGSGWKTMLTWTYKSGLPNTPIIGYYDKLFFNSSEINTNISNNYLPYSVLGDRNSIRLPAYHRMDVGISRIFDFNLTRVSVDASITNVYNRKNLFYYDRSTGERIYMLPFFVSVNVKVEI
;
A
#
# COMPACT_ATOMS: atom_id res chain seq x y z
N MET A 1 20.22 -21.03 -41.26
CA MET A 1 19.50 -19.90 -41.93
C MET A 1 17.96 -20.05 -41.98
N ALA A 2 17.37 -21.23 -41.85
CA ALA A 2 15.91 -21.44 -41.92
C ALA A 2 15.15 -21.04 -40.64
N HIS A 3 15.75 -21.15 -39.45
CA HIS A 3 15.09 -20.81 -38.16
C HIS A 3 14.90 -19.30 -37.91
N ILE A 4 15.71 -18.44 -38.53
CA ILE A 4 15.59 -16.97 -38.35
C ILE A 4 14.46 -16.41 -39.21
N LYS A 5 14.12 -17.02 -40.34
CA LYS A 5 13.03 -16.56 -41.22
C LYS A 5 11.61 -16.82 -40.70
N VAL A 6 11.43 -17.78 -39.78
CA VAL A 6 10.10 -18.11 -39.22
C VAL A 6 9.74 -17.15 -38.08
N GLN A 7 10.69 -16.70 -37.26
CA GLN A 7 10.44 -15.76 -36.19
C GLN A 7 10.10 -14.33 -36.68
N THR A 8 10.71 -13.89 -37.77
CA THR A 8 10.41 -12.56 -38.34
C THR A 8 9.05 -12.51 -39.02
N LYS A 9 8.56 -13.62 -39.60
CA LYS A 9 7.23 -13.66 -40.24
C LYS A 9 6.08 -13.61 -39.22
N ASN A 10 6.24 -14.14 -38.02
CA ASN A 10 5.23 -14.10 -36.97
C ASN A 10 5.20 -12.73 -36.26
N ARG A 11 6.34 -12.07 -36.11
CA ARG A 11 6.41 -10.69 -35.56
C ARG A 11 5.77 -9.67 -36.51
N ALA A 12 5.97 -9.81 -37.82
CA ALA A 12 5.32 -8.96 -38.81
C ALA A 12 3.77 -9.15 -38.80
N ARG A 13 3.28 -10.39 -38.66
CA ARG A 13 1.84 -10.68 -38.59
C ARG A 13 1.18 -10.10 -37.34
N LEU A 14 1.83 -10.11 -36.18
CA LEU A 14 1.35 -9.46 -34.96
C LEU A 14 1.33 -7.94 -35.13
N PHE A 15 2.35 -7.35 -35.77
CA PHE A 15 2.41 -5.91 -36.02
C PHE A 15 1.31 -5.47 -37.00
N TYR A 16 1.03 -6.23 -38.06
CA TYR A 16 -0.06 -5.96 -38.99
C TYR A 16 -1.45 -6.18 -38.35
N PHE A 17 -1.60 -7.12 -37.44
CA PHE A 17 -2.85 -7.33 -36.70
C PHE A 17 -3.14 -6.15 -35.76
N PHE A 18 -2.13 -5.64 -35.07
CA PHE A 18 -2.24 -4.45 -34.22
C PHE A 18 -2.50 -3.18 -35.05
N PHE A 19 -1.83 -3.04 -36.20
CA PHE A 19 -2.06 -1.91 -37.12
C PHE A 19 -3.44 -1.97 -37.76
N PHE A 20 -3.97 -3.15 -38.04
CA PHE A 20 -5.31 -3.35 -38.58
C PHE A 20 -6.40 -3.06 -37.53
N LEU A 21 -6.16 -3.38 -36.27
CA LEU A 21 -7.07 -3.01 -35.16
C LEU A 21 -7.13 -1.48 -34.95
N ILE A 22 -6.02 -0.78 -35.10
CA ILE A 22 -5.95 0.69 -35.04
C ILE A 22 -6.62 1.33 -36.28
N ALA A 23 -6.46 0.74 -37.45
CA ALA A 23 -7.04 1.27 -38.70
C ALA A 23 -8.56 1.11 -38.80
N PHE A 24 -9.16 0.15 -38.07
CA PHE A 24 -10.60 -0.07 -38.05
C PHE A 24 -11.38 0.92 -37.18
N SER A 25 -10.68 1.70 -36.35
CA SER A 25 -11.29 2.67 -35.43
C SER A 25 -11.55 4.06 -36.05
N THR A 26 -11.26 4.29 -37.34
CA THR A 26 -11.26 5.65 -37.94
C THR A 26 -12.46 5.98 -38.82
N GLN A 27 -13.60 5.30 -38.74
CA GLN A 27 -14.85 5.77 -39.30
C GLN A 27 -15.86 6.18 -38.23
N VAL A 28 -15.51 7.20 -37.45
CA VAL A 28 -16.49 7.91 -36.63
C VAL A 28 -16.90 9.16 -37.40
N PHE A 29 -18.12 9.21 -37.88
CA PHE A 29 -18.77 10.45 -38.32
C PHE A 29 -18.65 11.45 -37.14
N SER A 30 -17.89 12.51 -37.33
CA SER A 30 -17.74 13.58 -36.34
C SER A 30 -19.04 14.33 -36.23
N GLN A 31 -19.94 13.85 -35.33
CA GLN A 31 -20.98 14.75 -34.80
C GLN A 31 -20.26 15.80 -33.95
N GLU A 32 -20.60 17.08 -34.18
CA GLU A 32 -20.13 18.15 -33.31
C GLU A 32 -20.64 17.87 -31.89
N THR A 33 -19.75 17.56 -30.98
CA THR A 33 -20.06 17.26 -29.56
C THR A 33 -19.43 18.30 -28.64
N GLY A 34 -20.12 18.60 -27.56
CA GLY A 34 -19.60 19.46 -26.52
C GLY A 34 -18.68 18.70 -25.54
N LYS A 35 -17.85 19.47 -24.86
CA LYS A 35 -16.89 18.94 -23.87
C LYS A 35 -16.87 19.83 -22.63
N ILE A 36 -16.82 19.20 -21.46
CA ILE A 36 -16.68 19.88 -20.15
C ILE A 36 -15.49 19.29 -19.43
N ARG A 37 -14.70 20.14 -18.79
CA ARG A 37 -13.62 19.73 -17.89
C ARG A 37 -13.52 20.66 -16.69
N GLY A 38 -12.91 20.21 -15.62
CA GLY A 38 -12.65 21.06 -14.47
C GLY A 38 -11.95 20.32 -13.36
N VAL A 39 -11.76 21.02 -12.25
CA VAL A 39 -11.21 20.52 -11.01
C VAL A 39 -12.23 20.69 -9.89
N VAL A 40 -12.37 19.67 -9.05
CA VAL A 40 -13.22 19.73 -7.85
C VAL A 40 -12.31 19.93 -6.65
N THR A 41 -12.60 20.94 -5.83
CA THR A 41 -11.79 21.30 -4.66
C THR A 41 -12.67 21.51 -3.43
N ASP A 42 -12.05 21.42 -2.25
CA ASP A 42 -12.63 21.80 -0.97
C ASP A 42 -12.69 23.33 -0.87
N GLU A 43 -13.84 23.89 -0.54
CA GLU A 43 -14.05 25.34 -0.37
C GLU A 43 -13.27 25.90 0.81
N SER A 44 -13.08 25.13 1.88
CA SER A 44 -12.47 25.60 3.13
C SER A 44 -10.95 25.79 3.03
N ASN A 45 -10.25 24.94 2.23
CA ASN A 45 -8.80 24.92 2.17
C ASN A 45 -8.24 24.91 0.74
N GLY A 46 -9.09 24.75 -0.30
CA GLY A 46 -8.69 24.68 -1.71
C GLY A 46 -8.01 23.38 -2.11
N GLU A 47 -8.03 22.36 -1.27
CA GLU A 47 -7.46 21.05 -1.56
C GLU A 47 -8.27 20.32 -2.65
N VAL A 48 -7.63 19.57 -3.52
CA VAL A 48 -8.32 18.83 -4.58
C VAL A 48 -9.08 17.63 -3.99
N LEU A 49 -10.31 17.40 -4.48
CA LEU A 49 -11.14 16.27 -4.09
C LEU A 49 -10.98 15.12 -5.09
N ALA A 50 -10.11 14.18 -4.74
CA ALA A 50 -9.84 13.00 -5.54
C ALA A 50 -11.01 12.02 -5.50
N PHE A 51 -11.34 11.40 -6.65
CA PHE A 51 -12.41 10.41 -6.78
C PHE A 51 -13.81 10.93 -6.44
N GLY A 52 -14.03 12.25 -6.51
CA GLY A 52 -15.35 12.87 -6.40
C GLY A 52 -16.20 12.54 -7.65
N ASN A 53 -17.52 12.51 -7.49
CA ASN A 53 -18.42 12.18 -8.59
C ASN A 53 -18.97 13.43 -9.24
N VAL A 54 -19.05 13.40 -10.58
CA VAL A 54 -19.69 14.42 -11.41
C VAL A 54 -20.73 13.72 -12.26
N PHE A 55 -21.98 14.09 -12.12
CA PHE A 55 -23.12 13.44 -12.76
C PHE A 55 -23.97 14.44 -13.53
N ILE A 56 -24.49 14.04 -14.70
CA ILE A 56 -25.45 14.80 -15.50
C ILE A 56 -26.74 13.96 -15.56
N GLU A 57 -27.78 14.42 -14.86
CA GLU A 57 -29.01 13.65 -14.70
C GLU A 57 -29.75 13.49 -16.03
N GLU A 58 -29.83 14.54 -16.84
CA GLU A 58 -30.55 14.56 -18.11
C GLU A 58 -30.00 13.54 -19.12
N LEU A 59 -28.72 13.18 -19.01
CA LEU A 59 -28.05 12.27 -19.94
C LEU A 59 -27.74 10.92 -19.30
N ASN A 60 -27.95 10.77 -17.99
CA ASN A 60 -27.52 9.60 -17.20
C ASN A 60 -26.02 9.28 -17.40
N ILE A 61 -25.19 10.32 -17.47
CA ILE A 61 -23.74 10.24 -17.63
C ILE A 61 -23.09 10.64 -16.31
N GLY A 62 -22.13 9.83 -15.82
CA GLY A 62 -21.33 10.17 -14.66
C GLY A 62 -19.87 9.81 -14.87
N VAL A 63 -18.99 10.66 -14.34
CA VAL A 63 -17.55 10.44 -14.29
C VAL A 63 -17.05 10.70 -12.86
N SER A 64 -15.90 10.14 -12.50
CA SER A 64 -15.22 10.48 -11.25
C SER A 64 -14.01 11.36 -11.53
N THR A 65 -13.66 12.22 -10.57
CA THR A 65 -12.38 12.93 -10.63
C THR A 65 -11.22 11.94 -10.45
N ASN A 66 -10.08 12.22 -11.06
CA ASN A 66 -8.87 11.46 -10.82
C ASN A 66 -8.24 11.81 -9.44
N ASP A 67 -7.07 11.26 -9.14
CA ASP A 67 -6.31 11.51 -7.91
C ASP A 67 -5.84 12.99 -7.76
N LYS A 68 -5.93 13.78 -8.81
CA LYS A 68 -5.64 15.23 -8.84
C LYS A 68 -6.91 16.09 -8.80
N GLY A 69 -8.10 15.49 -8.54
CA GLY A 69 -9.38 16.19 -8.53
C GLY A 69 -9.90 16.64 -9.91
N TYR A 70 -9.24 16.20 -10.99
CA TYR A 70 -9.59 16.60 -12.35
C TYR A 70 -10.64 15.66 -12.96
N TYR A 71 -11.62 16.23 -13.68
CA TYR A 71 -12.62 15.47 -14.43
C TYR A 71 -12.73 15.97 -15.87
N TYR A 72 -13.20 15.10 -16.75
CA TYR A 72 -13.44 15.39 -18.15
C TYR A 72 -14.69 14.63 -18.63
N ILE A 73 -15.60 15.34 -19.30
CA ILE A 73 -16.82 14.79 -19.91
C ILE A 73 -16.84 15.20 -21.38
N SER A 74 -16.97 14.24 -22.27
CA SER A 74 -17.05 14.45 -23.72
C SER A 74 -18.40 14.00 -24.29
N SER A 75 -18.56 14.10 -25.60
CA SER A 75 -19.73 13.60 -26.33
C SER A 75 -21.07 14.16 -25.84
N LEU A 76 -21.05 15.42 -25.38
CA LEU A 76 -22.25 16.10 -24.87
C LEU A 76 -23.04 16.75 -26.03
N PRO A 77 -24.38 16.83 -25.93
CA PRO A 77 -25.20 17.57 -26.87
C PRO A 77 -24.84 19.07 -26.83
N ILE A 78 -24.64 19.66 -28.00
CA ILE A 78 -24.30 21.08 -28.12
C ILE A 78 -25.54 21.97 -28.07
N LYS A 79 -25.35 23.24 -27.74
CA LYS A 79 -26.42 24.26 -27.64
C LYS A 79 -27.50 23.87 -26.61
N THR A 80 -27.13 23.07 -25.62
CA THR A 80 -28.03 22.57 -24.59
C THR A 80 -27.54 23.06 -23.24
N LYS A 81 -28.47 23.40 -22.36
CA LYS A 81 -28.20 23.68 -20.95
C LYS A 81 -28.25 22.34 -20.20
N LEU A 82 -27.20 22.00 -19.49
CA LEU A 82 -27.09 20.78 -18.69
C LEU A 82 -26.78 21.13 -17.25
N THR A 83 -27.32 20.36 -16.29
CA THR A 83 -27.05 20.51 -14.88
C THR A 83 -26.02 19.45 -14.44
N LEU A 84 -24.87 19.90 -14.01
CA LEU A 84 -23.83 19.04 -13.42
C LEU A 84 -24.04 18.97 -11.91
N ILE A 85 -24.10 17.76 -11.38
CA ILE A 85 -24.24 17.48 -9.95
C ILE A 85 -22.92 16.93 -9.44
N PHE A 86 -22.30 17.64 -8.50
CA PHE A 86 -21.04 17.29 -7.87
C PHE A 86 -21.30 16.71 -6.49
N THR A 87 -20.72 15.53 -6.20
CA THR A 87 -20.87 14.87 -4.90
C THR A 87 -19.55 14.30 -4.41
N TYR A 88 -19.33 14.42 -3.10
CA TYR A 88 -18.19 13.84 -2.42
C TYR A 88 -18.56 13.48 -0.97
N VAL A 89 -18.01 12.37 -0.45
CA VAL A 89 -18.36 11.91 0.90
C VAL A 89 -17.94 12.92 1.96
N GLY A 90 -18.90 13.39 2.77
CA GLY A 90 -18.68 14.40 3.79
C GLY A 90 -18.72 15.85 3.31
N TYR A 91 -19.29 16.08 2.11
CA TYR A 91 -19.49 17.41 1.54
C TYR A 91 -20.94 17.60 1.10
N GLU A 92 -21.37 18.88 1.02
CA GLU A 92 -22.63 19.23 0.43
C GLU A 92 -22.60 19.03 -1.08
N ASN A 93 -23.72 18.52 -1.61
CA ASN A 93 -23.86 18.39 -3.05
C ASN A 93 -23.99 19.75 -3.70
N LYS A 94 -23.38 19.95 -4.85
CA LYS A 94 -23.44 21.20 -5.60
C LYS A 94 -23.92 20.98 -7.02
N GLU A 95 -24.92 21.75 -7.42
CA GLU A 95 -25.46 21.76 -8.78
C GLU A 95 -24.94 22.99 -9.53
N VAL A 96 -24.51 22.78 -10.76
CA VAL A 96 -23.99 23.84 -11.62
C VAL A 96 -24.59 23.72 -13.02
N ASP A 97 -25.31 24.73 -13.44
CA ASP A 97 -25.86 24.83 -14.78
C ASP A 97 -24.79 25.28 -15.78
N VAL A 98 -24.62 24.53 -16.86
CA VAL A 98 -23.62 24.81 -17.88
C VAL A 98 -24.25 24.79 -19.25
N PHE A 99 -24.02 25.84 -20.05
CA PHE A 99 -24.40 25.84 -21.44
C PHE A 99 -23.25 25.29 -22.30
N VAL A 100 -23.53 24.23 -23.07
CA VAL A 100 -22.53 23.52 -23.86
C VAL A 100 -22.34 24.14 -25.24
N TYR A 101 -21.18 24.72 -25.46
CA TYR A 101 -20.81 25.34 -26.74
C TYR A 101 -20.16 24.33 -27.70
N PRO A 102 -20.43 24.40 -29.03
CA PRO A 102 -19.75 23.57 -30.01
C PRO A 102 -18.25 23.92 -30.09
N ASN A 103 -17.43 22.93 -30.38
CA ASN A 103 -15.98 23.08 -30.66
C ASN A 103 -15.18 23.84 -29.57
N LYS A 104 -15.73 24.00 -28.36
CA LYS A 104 -15.07 24.62 -27.22
C LYS A 104 -15.15 23.68 -26.02
N ILE A 105 -14.03 23.59 -25.27
CA ILE A 105 -14.05 22.93 -23.99
C ILE A 105 -14.57 23.92 -22.96
N ASN A 106 -15.67 23.59 -22.31
CA ASN A 106 -16.23 24.38 -21.22
C ASN A 106 -15.46 24.03 -19.94
N LYS A 107 -14.75 25.01 -19.36
CA LYS A 107 -14.04 24.82 -18.09
C LYS A 107 -14.99 25.15 -16.92
N VAL A 108 -15.19 24.19 -16.02
CA VAL A 108 -16.07 24.31 -14.86
C VAL A 108 -15.34 23.79 -13.62
N ASP A 109 -14.64 24.67 -12.95
CA ASP A 109 -14.00 24.36 -11.66
C ASP A 109 -15.04 24.56 -10.54
N VAL A 110 -15.11 23.60 -9.61
CA VAL A 110 -16.14 23.61 -8.55
C VAL A 110 -15.51 23.41 -7.17
N GLN A 111 -15.98 24.21 -6.22
CA GLN A 111 -15.64 24.08 -4.81
C GLN A 111 -16.84 23.48 -4.07
N LEU A 112 -16.60 22.44 -3.28
CA LEU A 112 -17.60 21.81 -2.42
C LEU A 112 -17.39 22.23 -0.97
N SER A 113 -18.48 22.53 -0.28
CA SER A 113 -18.47 22.90 1.13
C SER A 113 -18.48 21.63 2.00
N PRO A 114 -17.58 21.48 3.00
CA PRO A 114 -17.64 20.39 3.95
C PRO A 114 -18.99 20.37 4.70
N SER A 115 -19.59 19.18 4.83
CA SER A 115 -20.83 19.00 5.58
C SER A 115 -20.70 17.90 6.61
N SER A 116 -21.27 18.14 7.80
CA SER A 116 -21.45 17.10 8.83
C SER A 116 -22.68 16.22 8.57
N VAL A 117 -23.56 16.62 7.64
CA VAL A 117 -24.80 15.91 7.31
C VAL A 117 -24.66 15.24 5.95
N VAL A 118 -24.73 13.93 5.92
CA VAL A 118 -24.73 13.15 4.67
C VAL A 118 -26.13 13.23 4.05
N LEU A 119 -26.27 13.99 2.97
CA LEU A 119 -27.54 14.11 2.24
C LEU A 119 -27.81 12.84 1.41
N GLN A 120 -28.88 12.12 1.74
CA GLN A 120 -29.20 10.79 1.19
C GLN A 120 -29.55 10.75 -0.33
N THR A 121 -30.02 11.83 -0.93
CA THR A 121 -30.71 11.76 -2.23
C THR A 121 -29.78 11.64 -3.43
N VAL A 122 -28.60 12.25 -3.40
CA VAL A 122 -27.66 12.28 -4.54
C VAL A 122 -26.58 11.18 -4.43
N GLU A 123 -26.32 10.64 -3.23
CA GLU A 123 -25.53 9.42 -3.08
C GLU A 123 -26.09 8.25 -3.89
N LYS A 124 -27.41 8.16 -4.08
CA LYS A 124 -28.06 7.12 -4.90
C LYS A 124 -27.60 7.12 -6.35
N ILE A 125 -27.52 8.29 -6.97
CA ILE A 125 -27.23 8.42 -8.41
C ILE A 125 -25.72 8.29 -8.62
N GLY A 126 -24.91 8.98 -7.84
CA GLY A 126 -23.44 8.94 -7.92
C GLY A 126 -22.86 7.54 -7.68
N LYS A 127 -23.31 6.84 -6.64
CA LYS A 127 -22.85 5.46 -6.34
C LYS A 127 -23.21 4.46 -7.44
N LYS A 128 -24.35 4.57 -8.08
CA LYS A 128 -24.75 3.68 -9.20
C LYS A 128 -23.83 3.84 -10.42
N THR A 129 -23.45 5.06 -10.76
CA THR A 129 -22.62 5.36 -11.93
C THR A 129 -21.14 5.00 -11.67
N VAL A 130 -20.61 5.30 -10.48
CA VAL A 130 -19.24 4.95 -10.11
C VAL A 130 -19.03 3.45 -10.04
N LYS A 131 -20.00 2.68 -9.53
CA LYS A 131 -19.94 1.22 -9.47
C LYS A 131 -19.87 0.57 -10.87
N LYS A 132 -20.51 1.16 -11.88
CA LYS A 132 -20.40 0.71 -13.27
C LYS A 132 -19.01 0.94 -13.86
N ASN A 133 -18.32 2.00 -13.44
CA ASN A 133 -17.04 2.42 -14.02
C ASN A 133 -15.84 1.77 -13.32
N GLU A 134 -16.04 1.07 -12.20
CA GLU A 134 -14.98 0.33 -11.50
C GLU A 134 -14.75 -1.03 -12.17
N THR A 135 -13.74 -1.11 -13.02
CA THR A 135 -13.25 -2.38 -13.58
C THR A 135 -12.27 -3.09 -12.69
N ASP A 136 -11.69 -2.39 -11.71
CA ASP A 136 -10.68 -2.93 -10.82
C ASP A 136 -11.32 -3.85 -9.77
N ILE A 137 -11.00 -5.14 -9.83
CA ILE A 137 -11.29 -6.09 -8.76
C ILE A 137 -10.26 -5.94 -7.66
N SER A 138 -10.64 -6.17 -6.42
CA SER A 138 -9.72 -6.13 -5.26
C SER A 138 -9.10 -4.76 -4.96
N LEU A 139 -9.52 -3.68 -5.62
CA LEU A 139 -9.15 -2.33 -5.26
C LEU A 139 -9.99 -1.84 -4.07
N LYS A 140 -9.32 -1.39 -3.03
CA LYS A 140 -9.93 -0.69 -1.89
C LYS A 140 -9.36 0.72 -1.82
N ARG A 141 -10.22 1.73 -1.97
CA ARG A 141 -9.88 3.12 -1.71
C ARG A 141 -10.23 3.43 -0.26
N ILE A 142 -9.29 3.97 0.49
CA ILE A 142 -9.41 4.28 1.90
C ILE A 142 -9.12 5.77 2.07
N SER A 143 -10.07 6.48 2.60
CA SER A 143 -9.90 7.90 2.97
C SER A 143 -9.29 8.01 4.37
N VAL A 144 -8.70 9.17 4.67
CA VAL A 144 -8.18 9.45 6.02
C VAL A 144 -9.30 9.38 7.08
N LYS A 145 -10.53 9.75 6.72
CA LYS A 145 -11.70 9.63 7.63
C LYS A 145 -11.98 8.18 8.01
N GLU A 146 -11.78 7.22 7.08
CA GLU A 146 -11.93 5.79 7.39
C GLU A 146 -10.79 5.28 8.29
N LEU A 147 -9.58 5.85 8.20
CA LEU A 147 -8.50 5.55 9.14
C LEU A 147 -8.82 6.03 10.56
N GLU A 148 -9.51 7.17 10.69
CA GLU A 148 -9.94 7.73 11.96
C GLU A 148 -11.14 7.00 12.59
N ALA A 149 -11.84 6.16 11.81
CA ALA A 149 -12.98 5.35 12.25
C ALA A 149 -12.61 4.13 13.08
N ILE A 150 -11.32 3.84 13.26
CA ILE A 150 -10.79 2.70 13.99
C ILE A 150 -10.17 3.17 15.32
N PRO A 151 -10.30 2.40 16.45
CA PRO A 151 -9.61 2.73 17.69
C PRO A 151 -8.12 2.95 17.47
N LYS A 152 -7.62 4.12 17.82
CA LYS A 152 -6.25 4.57 17.47
C LYS A 152 -5.15 3.78 18.19
N GLY A 153 -5.49 3.14 19.31
CA GLY A 153 -4.47 2.50 20.15
C GLY A 153 -3.43 3.51 20.60
N VAL A 154 -2.15 3.20 20.44
CA VAL A 154 -1.06 4.13 20.80
C VAL A 154 -1.07 5.36 19.90
N GLU A 155 -1.27 5.16 18.59
CA GLU A 155 -1.45 6.23 17.59
C GLU A 155 -2.16 5.71 16.33
N THR A 156 -2.71 6.62 15.54
CA THR A 156 -3.25 6.29 14.21
C THR A 156 -2.11 5.83 13.29
N ASP A 157 -2.31 4.70 12.61
CA ASP A 157 -1.27 4.09 11.78
C ASP A 157 -1.83 3.67 10.43
N VAL A 158 -1.16 4.10 9.35
CA VAL A 158 -1.58 3.86 7.97
C VAL A 158 -1.62 2.36 7.66
N PHE A 159 -0.58 1.61 8.00
CA PHE A 159 -0.49 0.19 7.63
C PHE A 159 -1.29 -0.71 8.57
N ARG A 160 -1.32 -0.42 9.88
CA ARG A 160 -2.13 -1.20 10.81
C ARG A 160 -3.63 -1.13 10.51
N SER A 161 -4.09 -0.05 9.87
CA SER A 161 -5.47 0.03 9.42
C SER A 161 -5.82 -1.03 8.37
N LEU A 162 -4.85 -1.47 7.57
CA LEU A 162 -5.04 -2.51 6.56
C LEU A 162 -5.42 -3.88 7.16
N GLN A 163 -5.16 -4.10 8.47
CA GLN A 163 -5.50 -5.37 9.14
C GLN A 163 -7.01 -5.68 9.14
N TYR A 164 -7.85 -4.65 8.98
CA TYR A 164 -9.30 -4.80 8.95
C TYR A 164 -9.84 -5.11 7.54
N ILE A 165 -8.96 -5.13 6.53
CA ILE A 165 -9.30 -5.50 5.16
C ILE A 165 -9.18 -7.01 4.99
N THR A 166 -10.18 -7.64 4.37
CA THR A 166 -10.16 -9.06 4.03
C THR A 166 -8.97 -9.42 3.14
N GLY A 167 -8.36 -10.59 3.35
CA GLY A 167 -7.20 -11.05 2.60
C GLY A 167 -5.86 -10.46 3.06
N VAL A 168 -5.85 -9.60 4.10
CA VAL A 168 -4.64 -9.02 4.69
C VAL A 168 -4.35 -9.68 6.04
N ASN A 169 -3.15 -10.21 6.19
CA ASN A 169 -2.68 -10.85 7.42
C ASN A 169 -1.54 -10.08 8.06
N PHE A 170 -1.42 -10.21 9.38
CA PHE A 170 -0.35 -9.68 10.22
C PHE A 170 0.13 -10.78 11.14
N THR A 171 1.43 -10.82 11.42
CA THR A 171 2.01 -11.82 12.32
C THR A 171 1.92 -11.45 13.79
N ALA A 172 1.67 -10.17 14.10
CA ALA A 172 1.54 -9.67 15.48
C ALA A 172 0.57 -8.49 15.56
N ASP A 173 0.03 -8.24 16.74
CA ASP A 173 -0.86 -7.12 17.06
C ASP A 173 -0.32 -5.74 16.74
N TYR A 174 0.98 -5.63 16.93
CA TYR A 174 1.73 -4.40 16.81
C TYR A 174 2.56 -4.34 15.54
N SER A 175 2.44 -5.33 14.64
CA SER A 175 3.17 -5.29 13.37
C SER A 175 2.44 -4.38 12.39
N ALA A 176 3.17 -3.44 11.80
CA ALA A 176 2.74 -2.71 10.62
C ALA A 176 3.09 -3.44 9.32
N ARG A 177 3.91 -4.52 9.39
CA ARG A 177 4.20 -5.39 8.25
C ARG A 177 2.97 -6.23 7.92
N TYR A 178 2.53 -6.18 6.68
CA TYR A 178 1.34 -6.89 6.23
C TYR A 178 1.66 -7.87 5.09
N TYR A 179 0.86 -8.91 5.02
CA TYR A 179 0.95 -10.03 4.08
C TYR A 179 -0.38 -10.14 3.35
N VAL A 180 -0.35 -10.15 2.01
CA VAL A 180 -1.57 -10.12 1.21
C VAL A 180 -1.74 -11.42 0.45
N ARG A 181 -2.87 -12.10 0.68
CA ARG A 181 -3.24 -13.32 -0.05
C ARG A 181 -2.07 -14.31 -0.15
N GLY A 182 -1.43 -14.60 0.97
CA GLY A 182 -0.32 -15.55 1.03
C GLY A 182 0.98 -15.10 0.35
N GLY A 183 1.14 -13.80 0.06
CA GLY A 183 2.40 -13.22 -0.39
C GLY A 183 3.20 -12.67 0.78
N ASP A 184 4.52 -12.67 0.66
CA ASP A 184 5.44 -12.09 1.63
C ASP A 184 5.35 -10.56 1.70
N SER A 185 5.81 -9.97 2.80
CA SER A 185 5.80 -8.51 2.99
C SER A 185 6.63 -7.77 1.95
N ASN A 186 7.74 -8.35 1.48
CA ASN A 186 8.61 -7.80 0.44
C ASN A 186 8.01 -7.89 -0.98
N GLN A 187 6.89 -8.59 -1.15
CA GLN A 187 6.16 -8.70 -2.41
C GLN A 187 5.11 -7.59 -2.58
N ASN A 188 4.95 -6.73 -1.57
CA ASN A 188 4.03 -5.60 -1.59
C ASN A 188 4.77 -4.35 -2.08
N LEU A 189 4.25 -3.72 -3.13
CA LEU A 189 4.76 -2.44 -3.63
C LEU A 189 4.11 -1.30 -2.85
N ILE A 190 4.90 -0.48 -2.18
CA ILE A 190 4.44 0.69 -1.43
C ILE A 190 4.95 1.94 -2.15
N LEU A 191 4.03 2.81 -2.53
CA LEU A 191 4.31 4.05 -3.26
C LEU A 191 3.86 5.26 -2.45
N LEU A 192 4.67 6.30 -2.43
CA LEU A 192 4.35 7.63 -1.91
C LEU A 192 4.51 8.65 -3.05
N ASN A 193 3.39 9.18 -3.56
CA ASN A 193 3.37 10.05 -4.74
C ASN A 193 4.11 9.45 -5.96
N GLY A 194 4.02 8.12 -6.16
CA GLY A 194 4.67 7.40 -7.25
C GLY A 194 6.13 6.97 -7.00
N ALA A 195 6.78 7.44 -5.93
CA ALA A 195 8.09 6.97 -5.49
C ALA A 195 7.97 5.69 -4.65
N ASN A 196 8.88 4.73 -4.82
CA ASN A 196 8.93 3.54 -3.98
C ASN A 196 9.31 3.92 -2.53
N VAL A 197 8.72 3.24 -1.53
CA VAL A 197 9.09 3.38 -0.12
C VAL A 197 9.69 2.07 0.35
N TYR A 198 10.98 2.07 0.66
CA TYR A 198 11.68 0.93 1.19
C TYR A 198 11.66 0.97 2.72
N ASN A 199 11.59 -0.19 3.38
CA ASN A 199 11.47 -0.30 4.84
C ASN A 199 10.55 0.78 5.44
N SER A 200 9.31 0.80 5.03
CA SER A 200 8.30 1.81 5.35
C SER A 200 7.81 1.80 6.82
N PHE A 201 8.62 1.27 7.73
CA PHE A 201 8.25 0.98 9.11
C PHE A 201 9.25 1.55 10.10
N HIS A 202 8.75 2.01 11.25
CA HIS A 202 9.51 2.33 12.44
C HIS A 202 9.52 1.18 13.45
N ALA A 203 10.48 1.22 14.36
CA ALA A 203 10.51 0.37 15.54
C ALA A 203 10.41 -1.13 15.21
N MET A 204 11.23 -1.62 14.27
CA MET A 204 11.25 -3.02 13.84
C MET A 204 9.94 -3.51 13.22
N GLY A 205 9.17 -2.61 12.60
CA GLY A 205 7.89 -2.93 11.97
C GLY A 205 6.68 -2.76 12.89
N LEU A 206 6.79 -2.04 14.01
CA LEU A 206 5.67 -1.77 14.91
C LEU A 206 4.76 -0.65 14.42
N PHE A 207 5.31 0.34 13.73
CA PHE A 207 4.60 1.53 13.28
C PHE A 207 4.93 1.84 11.82
N SER A 208 3.99 2.46 11.13
CA SER A 208 4.23 3.05 9.83
C SER A 208 5.23 4.21 9.94
N ALA A 209 6.18 4.28 9.02
CA ALA A 209 7.07 5.45 8.90
C ALA A 209 6.36 6.66 8.24
N ILE A 210 5.16 6.47 7.69
CA ILE A 210 4.39 7.51 7.02
C ILE A 210 3.35 8.08 7.96
N ASP A 211 3.40 9.41 8.20
CA ASP A 211 2.41 10.09 9.02
C ASP A 211 1.05 10.15 8.31
N PRO A 212 -0.05 9.64 8.92
CA PRO A 212 -1.39 9.72 8.34
C PRO A 212 -1.88 11.14 8.09
N GLU A 213 -1.41 12.15 8.84
CA GLU A 213 -1.80 13.56 8.61
C GLU A 213 -1.32 14.10 7.25
N MET A 214 -0.26 13.50 6.68
CA MET A 214 0.25 13.84 5.35
C MET A 214 -0.60 13.20 4.22
N ILE A 215 -1.35 12.13 4.49
CA ILE A 215 -2.04 11.34 3.47
C ILE A 215 -3.38 11.97 3.10
N GLN A 216 -3.67 12.04 1.80
CA GLN A 216 -4.96 12.42 1.24
C GLN A 216 -5.78 11.19 0.87
N THR A 217 -5.19 10.27 0.09
CA THR A 217 -5.86 9.06 -0.38
C THR A 217 -4.93 7.86 -0.33
N MET A 218 -5.53 6.69 -0.12
CA MET A 218 -4.87 5.40 -0.18
C MET A 218 -5.61 4.52 -1.17
N GLU A 219 -4.92 4.05 -2.19
CA GLU A 219 -5.40 3.02 -3.11
C GLU A 219 -4.68 1.72 -2.81
N PHE A 220 -5.42 0.73 -2.37
CA PHE A 220 -4.87 -0.57 -2.00
C PHE A 220 -5.42 -1.67 -2.90
N TYR A 221 -4.55 -2.23 -3.72
CA TYR A 221 -4.84 -3.40 -4.56
C TYR A 221 -4.37 -4.66 -3.84
N LYS A 222 -5.31 -5.52 -3.45
CA LYS A 222 -5.02 -6.83 -2.80
C LYS A 222 -4.51 -7.91 -3.78
N GLY A 223 -4.08 -7.51 -4.94
CA GLY A 223 -3.75 -8.28 -6.14
C GLY A 223 -4.54 -7.74 -7.32
N GLY A 224 -4.26 -8.21 -8.51
CA GLY A 224 -5.02 -7.78 -9.68
C GLY A 224 -4.85 -6.30 -10.03
N TYR A 225 -3.72 -5.71 -9.74
CA TYR A 225 -3.44 -4.30 -10.04
C TYR A 225 -3.13 -4.05 -11.52
N THR A 226 -3.37 -2.80 -11.97
CA THR A 226 -3.30 -2.39 -13.38
C THR A 226 -1.88 -2.43 -13.94
N SER A 227 -1.73 -2.37 -15.29
CA SER A 227 -0.43 -2.50 -15.98
C SER A 227 0.54 -1.33 -15.75
N GLU A 228 0.10 -0.22 -15.20
CA GLU A 228 0.98 0.91 -14.86
C GLU A 228 1.92 0.60 -13.69
N TYR A 229 1.51 -0.30 -12.78
CA TYR A 229 2.35 -0.75 -11.67
C TYR A 229 3.16 -1.99 -12.03
N GLY A 230 4.42 -2.04 -11.61
CA GLY A 230 5.32 -3.19 -11.79
C GLY A 230 6.31 -3.31 -10.65
N GLY A 231 6.93 -4.49 -10.50
CA GLY A 231 7.95 -4.73 -9.49
C GLY A 231 7.46 -5.26 -8.15
N GLY A 232 6.19 -5.67 -8.04
CA GLY A 232 5.63 -6.39 -6.89
C GLY A 232 4.98 -7.70 -7.31
N LEU A 233 4.92 -8.71 -6.43
CA LEU A 233 4.26 -10.01 -6.73
C LEU A 233 2.93 -10.17 -6.02
N SER A 234 2.58 -9.32 -5.04
CA SER A 234 1.41 -9.56 -4.19
C SER A 234 0.40 -8.42 -4.23
N SER A 235 0.76 -7.24 -3.80
CA SER A 235 -0.14 -6.09 -3.68
C SER A 235 0.52 -4.78 -4.06
N VAL A 236 -0.31 -3.75 -4.26
CA VAL A 236 0.15 -2.35 -4.41
C VAL A 236 -0.60 -1.49 -3.41
N LEU A 237 0.13 -0.70 -2.65
CA LEU A 237 -0.38 0.39 -1.83
C LEU A 237 0.14 1.71 -2.38
N ASN A 238 -0.74 2.47 -3.02
CA ASN A 238 -0.42 3.79 -3.56
C ASN A 238 -0.95 4.87 -2.62
N LEU A 239 -0.06 5.65 -2.04
CA LEU A 239 -0.34 6.74 -1.11
C LEU A 239 -0.15 8.07 -1.82
N THR A 240 -1.22 8.87 -1.87
CA THR A 240 -1.15 10.25 -2.36
C THR A 240 -1.22 11.20 -1.17
N THR A 241 -0.29 12.15 -1.11
CA THR A 241 -0.22 13.11 -0.02
C THR A 241 -1.09 14.33 -0.28
N LYS A 242 -1.51 15.02 0.80
CA LYS A 242 -2.23 16.30 0.75
C LYS A 242 -1.42 17.36 0.01
N ASP A 243 -2.12 18.33 -0.58
CA ASP A 243 -1.51 19.46 -1.26
C ASP A 243 -1.16 20.61 -0.31
N GLY A 244 -1.77 20.64 0.88
CA GLY A 244 -1.69 21.75 1.83
C GLY A 244 -2.71 22.85 1.55
N ASN A 245 -2.99 23.64 2.57
CA ASN A 245 -4.02 24.67 2.56
C ASN A 245 -3.65 25.82 1.60
N ARG A 246 -4.54 26.13 0.66
CA ARG A 246 -4.35 27.20 -0.36
C ARG A 246 -4.95 28.53 0.05
N THR A 247 -5.73 28.57 1.12
CA THR A 247 -6.51 29.74 1.51
C THR A 247 -5.96 30.46 2.72
N ARG A 248 -5.41 29.71 3.69
CA ARG A 248 -4.86 30.24 4.94
C ARG A 248 -3.69 29.41 5.45
N TYR A 249 -2.90 29.96 6.32
CA TYR A 249 -1.95 29.18 7.12
C TYR A 249 -2.70 28.42 8.19
N SER A 250 -2.36 27.17 8.36
CA SER A 250 -2.92 26.28 9.38
C SER A 250 -1.86 25.35 9.92
N GLY A 251 -2.12 24.79 11.10
CA GLY A 251 -1.20 23.88 11.74
C GLY A 251 -1.90 22.87 12.62
N ILE A 252 -1.26 21.73 12.81
CA ILE A 252 -1.69 20.67 13.70
C ILE A 252 -0.54 20.37 14.67
N ALA A 253 -0.86 20.32 15.96
CA ALA A 253 0.00 19.74 16.97
C ALA A 253 -0.71 18.56 17.60
N ALA A 254 -0.05 17.39 17.65
CA ALA A 254 -0.63 16.22 18.27
C ALA A 254 0.39 15.49 19.13
N ALA A 255 -0.09 14.87 20.20
CA ALA A 255 0.71 14.07 21.08
C ALA A 255 -0.05 12.78 21.47
N SER A 256 0.70 11.69 21.50
CA SER A 256 0.29 10.39 21.99
C SER A 256 1.20 9.96 23.17
N PHE A 257 0.99 8.79 23.72
CA PHE A 257 1.95 8.26 24.72
C PHE A 257 3.33 7.93 24.13
N LEU A 258 3.45 7.79 22.82
CA LEU A 258 4.69 7.38 22.17
C LEU A 258 5.36 8.51 21.39
N THR A 259 4.57 9.29 20.66
CA THR A 259 5.06 10.28 19.69
C THR A 259 4.47 11.66 19.93
N ALA A 260 5.22 12.66 19.53
CA ALA A 260 4.72 14.02 19.30
C ALA A 260 4.90 14.36 17.82
N LYS A 261 3.93 15.07 17.25
CA LYS A 261 3.96 15.49 15.86
C LYS A 261 3.42 16.89 15.65
N ALA A 262 3.91 17.51 14.58
CA ALA A 262 3.47 18.80 14.12
C ALA A 262 3.28 18.79 12.61
N VAL A 263 2.25 19.51 12.15
CA VAL A 263 2.00 19.78 10.74
C VAL A 263 1.90 21.29 10.57
N PHE A 264 2.48 21.81 9.53
CA PHE A 264 2.35 23.20 9.14
C PHE A 264 2.08 23.28 7.65
N GLU A 265 1.05 24.03 7.26
CA GLU A 265 0.64 24.17 5.87
C GLU A 265 0.15 25.58 5.57
N GLY A 266 0.16 25.96 4.31
CA GLY A 266 -0.34 27.27 3.92
C GLY A 266 -0.13 27.60 2.45
N PRO A 267 -0.68 28.76 2.02
CA PRO A 267 -0.57 29.26 0.68
C PRO A 267 0.84 29.79 0.37
N ILE A 268 1.25 29.59 -0.88
CA ILE A 268 2.35 30.28 -1.52
C ILE A 268 1.83 30.91 -2.83
N PRO A 269 2.53 31.87 -3.46
CA PRO A 269 2.11 32.40 -4.73
C PRO A 269 1.86 31.30 -5.77
N TYR A 270 0.63 31.19 -6.25
CA TYR A 270 0.17 30.17 -7.21
C TYR A 270 0.24 28.72 -6.69
N GLY A 271 0.20 28.50 -5.36
CA GLY A 271 0.31 27.14 -4.85
C GLY A 271 0.06 27.03 -3.35
N SER A 272 0.57 25.93 -2.82
CA SER A 272 0.50 25.61 -1.39
C SER A 272 1.68 24.74 -0.96
N PHE A 273 1.92 24.67 0.32
CA PHE A 273 2.87 23.75 0.91
C PHE A 273 2.28 23.08 2.15
N ILE A 274 2.81 21.91 2.46
CA ILE A 274 2.59 21.19 3.72
C ILE A 274 3.91 20.55 4.16
N ILE A 275 4.19 20.61 5.44
CA ILE A 275 5.31 19.93 6.08
C ILE A 275 4.83 19.24 7.35
N THR A 276 5.27 18.01 7.57
CA THR A 276 4.98 17.23 8.78
C THR A 276 6.29 16.80 9.42
N GLY A 277 6.28 16.71 10.74
CA GLY A 277 7.37 16.12 11.52
C GLY A 277 6.83 15.35 12.69
N ARG A 278 7.33 14.13 12.91
CA ARG A 278 6.97 13.25 14.03
C ARG A 278 8.25 12.74 14.68
N LYS A 279 8.25 12.68 16.01
CA LYS A 279 9.36 12.16 16.82
C LYS A 279 8.82 11.30 17.94
N SER A 280 9.46 10.16 18.18
CA SER A 280 9.23 9.37 19.41
C SER A 280 9.79 10.10 20.63
N HIS A 281 9.08 10.05 21.77
CA HIS A 281 9.51 10.73 23.00
C HIS A 281 9.47 9.84 24.24
N ASN A 282 8.87 8.66 24.19
CA ASN A 282 8.68 7.80 25.35
C ASN A 282 8.92 6.32 25.03
N ALA A 283 10.16 5.93 24.89
CA ALA A 283 10.56 4.53 24.68
C ALA A 283 10.10 3.58 25.82
N ASN A 284 9.84 4.08 27.05
CA ASN A 284 9.42 3.24 28.16
C ASN A 284 8.04 2.59 27.95
N ILE A 285 7.18 3.18 27.13
CA ILE A 285 5.89 2.58 26.81
C ILE A 285 6.07 1.29 26.02
N LEU A 286 7.14 1.19 25.23
CA LEU A 286 7.47 0.02 24.44
C LEU A 286 7.82 -1.20 25.30
N LYS A 287 8.18 -1.02 26.60
CA LYS A 287 8.33 -2.13 27.54
C LYS A 287 7.10 -3.02 27.62
N LYS A 288 5.92 -2.43 27.48
CA LYS A 288 4.65 -3.17 27.52
C LYS A 288 4.46 -4.07 26.29
N PHE A 289 5.09 -3.73 25.16
CA PHE A 289 5.05 -4.50 23.92
C PHE A 289 6.05 -5.66 23.94
N PHE A 290 7.09 -5.60 24.76
CA PHE A 290 8.22 -6.54 24.76
C PHE A 290 8.44 -7.22 26.13
N SER A 291 7.37 -7.66 26.77
CA SER A 291 7.46 -8.44 28.03
C SER A 291 8.37 -7.82 29.10
N ASN A 292 8.26 -6.52 29.34
CA ASN A 292 9.06 -5.70 30.26
C ASN A 292 10.55 -5.51 29.88
N GLN A 293 11.00 -5.94 28.72
CA GLN A 293 12.32 -5.56 28.24
C GLN A 293 12.34 -4.12 27.76
N THR A 294 13.34 -3.36 28.17
CA THR A 294 13.56 -2.00 27.66
C THR A 294 14.17 -2.10 26.28
N ILE A 295 13.41 -1.75 25.26
CA ILE A 295 13.94 -1.60 23.91
C ILE A 295 14.04 -0.10 23.67
N PRO A 296 15.23 0.48 23.62
CA PRO A 296 15.46 1.90 23.42
C PRO A 296 15.33 2.23 21.93
N ILE A 297 14.09 2.34 21.45
CA ILE A 297 13.83 2.76 20.08
C ILE A 297 13.65 4.25 20.08
N ASP A 298 14.47 4.95 19.30
CA ASP A 298 14.30 6.34 18.95
C ASP A 298 14.08 6.46 17.46
N PHE A 299 13.02 7.16 17.04
CA PHE A 299 12.72 7.37 15.62
C PHE A 299 12.13 8.74 15.36
N TYR A 300 12.32 9.21 14.14
CA TYR A 300 11.63 10.36 13.60
C TYR A 300 11.30 10.17 12.13
N ASP A 301 10.30 10.91 11.67
CA ASP A 301 10.00 11.09 10.27
C ASP A 301 9.58 12.53 9.97
N THR A 302 9.86 12.94 8.74
CA THR A 302 9.50 14.25 8.21
C THR A 302 9.07 14.09 6.76
N SER A 303 7.95 14.69 6.41
CA SER A 303 7.48 14.75 5.02
C SER A 303 7.16 16.18 4.63
N PHE A 304 7.37 16.52 3.37
CA PHE A 304 6.94 17.79 2.83
C PHE A 304 6.39 17.65 1.41
N LYS A 305 5.51 18.57 1.04
CA LYS A 305 5.03 18.74 -0.34
C LYS A 305 4.83 20.21 -0.65
N ILE A 306 5.25 20.62 -1.83
CA ILE A 306 5.08 21.98 -2.35
C ILE A 306 4.45 21.85 -3.73
N ASN A 307 3.35 22.54 -3.96
CA ASN A 307 2.64 22.55 -5.24
C ASN A 307 2.67 23.93 -5.84
N PHE A 308 2.84 23.97 -7.14
CA PHE A 308 2.85 25.20 -7.92
C PHE A 308 2.02 25.04 -9.21
N SER A 309 1.08 25.94 -9.47
CA SER A 309 0.21 25.93 -10.65
C SER A 309 -0.07 27.37 -11.10
N ASN A 310 0.80 27.90 -11.97
CA ASN A 310 0.67 29.27 -12.49
C ASN A 310 0.03 29.25 -13.89
N PRO A 311 -1.22 29.71 -14.06
CA PRO A 311 -1.90 29.68 -15.33
C PRO A 311 -1.28 30.61 -16.40
N ASN A 312 -0.50 31.60 -15.99
CA ASN A 312 0.16 32.55 -16.90
C ASN A 312 1.49 32.02 -17.45
N PHE A 313 2.14 31.08 -16.75
CA PHE A 313 3.44 30.55 -17.14
C PHE A 313 3.32 29.18 -17.82
N PHE A 314 2.52 28.26 -17.24
CA PHE A 314 2.21 26.95 -17.82
C PHE A 314 0.72 26.64 -17.63
N PRO A 315 -0.14 27.06 -18.60
CA PRO A 315 -1.58 26.80 -18.50
C PRO A 315 -1.90 25.32 -18.38
N GLY A 316 -2.74 24.96 -17.41
CA GLY A 316 -3.15 23.57 -17.18
C GLY A 316 -2.09 22.68 -16.54
N SER A 317 -0.98 23.24 -16.05
CA SER A 317 0.07 22.48 -15.38
C SER A 317 0.03 22.60 -13.86
N LYS A 318 0.51 21.54 -13.20
CA LYS A 318 0.81 21.50 -11.77
C LYS A 318 2.17 20.86 -11.58
N ILE A 319 3.10 21.60 -10.99
CA ILE A 319 4.41 21.08 -10.60
C ILE A 319 4.40 20.84 -9.10
N THR A 320 4.89 19.67 -8.70
CA THR A 320 4.91 19.24 -7.30
C THR A 320 6.30 18.79 -6.91
N PHE A 321 6.81 19.31 -5.80
CA PHE A 321 8.02 18.82 -5.13
C PHE A 321 7.57 18.12 -3.85
N HIS A 322 8.09 16.93 -3.60
CA HIS A 322 7.79 16.19 -2.37
C HIS A 322 9.04 15.51 -1.84
N GLY A 323 9.07 15.31 -0.53
CA GLY A 323 10.14 14.60 0.13
C GLY A 323 9.66 13.89 1.38
N PHE A 324 10.41 12.84 1.74
CA PHE A 324 10.21 12.05 2.93
C PHE A 324 11.56 11.61 3.48
N ILE A 325 11.76 11.76 4.78
CA ILE A 325 12.96 11.31 5.49
C ILE A 325 12.49 10.59 6.74
N SER A 326 13.09 9.43 7.03
CA SER A 326 12.89 8.72 8.29
C SER A 326 14.17 8.11 8.79
N GLU A 327 14.29 8.01 10.11
CA GLU A 327 15.42 7.35 10.77
C GLU A 327 14.95 6.63 12.03
N ASP A 328 15.52 5.46 12.26
CA ASP A 328 15.34 4.65 13.46
C ASP A 328 16.69 4.31 14.06
N ASN A 329 16.85 4.53 15.35
CA ASN A 329 17.99 4.11 16.14
C ASN A 329 17.52 3.17 17.27
N LEU A 330 18.04 1.96 17.29
CA LEU A 330 17.80 0.97 18.31
C LEU A 330 19.14 0.69 19.00
N GLU A 331 19.38 1.39 20.11
CA GLU A 331 20.63 1.30 20.89
C GLU A 331 20.36 0.63 22.23
N PHE A 332 20.95 -0.54 22.46
CA PHE A 332 20.79 -1.27 23.71
C PHE A 332 21.81 -0.79 24.76
N ASN A 333 21.35 -0.56 25.98
CA ASN A 333 22.25 -0.24 27.10
C ASN A 333 23.19 -1.42 27.48
N ASN A 334 22.90 -2.63 27.01
CA ASN A 334 23.73 -3.80 27.22
C ASN A 334 24.73 -3.94 26.06
N PRO A 335 26.04 -3.72 26.27
CA PRO A 335 27.04 -3.80 25.23
C PRO A 335 27.24 -5.20 24.64
N LEU A 336 26.66 -6.25 25.27
CA LEU A 336 26.64 -7.62 24.73
C LEU A 336 25.52 -7.84 23.69
N ARG A 337 24.76 -6.80 23.36
CA ARG A 337 23.74 -6.80 22.31
C ARG A 337 24.17 -5.88 21.19
N GLU A 338 23.76 -6.24 19.98
CA GLU A 338 23.94 -5.44 18.77
C GLU A 338 22.94 -4.29 18.71
N ASP A 339 23.36 -3.16 18.13
CA ASP A 339 22.53 -2.02 17.83
C ASP A 339 22.14 -2.01 16.35
N TYR A 340 21.00 -1.36 16.05
CA TYR A 340 20.46 -1.29 14.71
C TYR A 340 20.12 0.15 14.35
N ASN A 341 20.42 0.51 13.11
CA ASN A 341 20.04 1.80 12.54
C ASN A 341 19.43 1.61 11.16
N TRP A 342 18.34 2.33 10.87
CA TRP A 342 17.72 2.39 9.55
C TRP A 342 17.45 3.84 9.17
N SER A 343 17.66 4.16 7.91
CA SER A 343 17.29 5.47 7.36
C SER A 343 16.72 5.36 5.97
N ASN A 344 15.72 6.21 5.69
CA ASN A 344 15.14 6.41 4.36
C ASN A 344 15.20 7.88 3.99
N SER A 345 15.44 8.15 2.73
CA SER A 345 15.22 9.47 2.16
C SER A 345 14.66 9.37 0.75
N ILE A 346 13.57 10.07 0.51
CA ILE A 346 12.90 10.18 -0.80
C ILE A 346 12.84 11.66 -1.15
N PHE A 347 13.19 11.98 -2.38
CA PHE A 347 12.93 13.29 -2.98
C PHE A 347 12.32 13.07 -4.36
N GLY A 348 11.22 13.75 -4.66
CA GLY A 348 10.53 13.60 -5.92
C GLY A 348 10.02 14.92 -6.49
N VAL A 349 9.96 14.96 -7.82
CA VAL A 349 9.38 16.05 -8.60
C VAL A 349 8.37 15.44 -9.56
N SER A 350 7.15 15.99 -9.60
CA SER A 350 6.16 15.61 -10.58
C SER A 350 5.65 16.82 -11.35
N TRP A 351 5.36 16.61 -12.62
CA TRP A 351 4.73 17.57 -13.49
C TRP A 351 3.48 16.93 -14.11
N PHE A 352 2.31 17.41 -13.70
CA PHE A 352 1.02 17.04 -14.27
C PHE A 352 0.57 18.10 -15.25
N GLN A 353 0.17 17.71 -16.46
CA GLN A 353 -0.26 18.60 -17.53
C GLN A 353 -1.61 18.17 -18.09
N VAL A 354 -2.56 19.09 -18.14
CA VAL A 354 -3.83 18.98 -18.82
C VAL A 354 -3.75 19.76 -20.11
N TYR A 355 -4.05 19.11 -21.23
CA TYR A 355 -4.03 19.73 -22.57
C TYR A 355 -5.40 20.24 -22.98
N ASP A 356 -5.47 21.07 -24.02
CA ASP A 356 -6.73 21.56 -24.60
C ASP A 356 -7.47 20.50 -25.47
N PHE A 357 -7.05 19.25 -25.39
CA PHE A 357 -7.69 18.07 -25.97
C PHE A 357 -7.73 16.98 -24.90
N PRO A 358 -8.50 15.89 -25.07
CA PRO A 358 -8.78 14.93 -23.99
C PRO A 358 -7.55 14.08 -23.58
N LEU A 359 -6.43 14.71 -23.38
CA LEU A 359 -5.18 14.12 -22.92
C LEU A 359 -4.75 14.80 -21.62
N PHE A 360 -4.25 14.03 -20.70
CA PHE A 360 -3.40 14.50 -19.62
C PHE A 360 -2.17 13.61 -19.48
N SER A 361 -1.09 14.21 -19.04
CA SER A 361 0.17 13.52 -18.83
C SER A 361 0.72 13.80 -17.45
N GLU A 362 1.47 12.87 -16.92
CA GLU A 362 2.20 13.00 -15.66
C GLU A 362 3.62 12.49 -15.83
N PHE A 363 4.58 13.32 -15.43
CA PHE A 363 6.00 13.01 -15.43
C PHE A 363 6.46 13.05 -13.99
N ASN A 364 7.01 11.95 -13.50
CA ASN A 364 7.50 11.82 -12.12
C ASN A 364 8.97 11.41 -12.16
N TYR A 365 9.81 12.13 -11.43
CA TYR A 365 11.17 11.72 -11.16
C TYR A 365 11.39 11.65 -9.66
N SER A 366 11.96 10.56 -9.18
CA SER A 366 12.28 10.38 -7.77
C SER A 366 13.66 9.78 -7.55
N ILE A 367 14.28 10.21 -6.47
CA ILE A 367 15.51 9.64 -5.91
C ILE A 367 15.14 9.04 -4.57
N ASN A 368 15.57 7.82 -4.33
CA ASN A 368 15.31 7.11 -3.09
C ASN A 368 16.58 6.46 -2.57
N ASN A 369 16.90 6.67 -1.29
CA ASN A 369 18.03 6.05 -0.62
C ASN A 369 17.53 5.36 0.65
N PHE A 370 17.91 4.10 0.80
CA PHE A 370 17.72 3.34 2.02
C PHE A 370 19.07 2.85 2.52
N GLN A 371 19.26 2.87 3.85
CA GLN A 371 20.40 2.27 4.52
C GLN A 371 19.94 1.58 5.80
N GLY A 372 20.42 0.36 6.01
CA GLY A 372 20.25 -0.40 7.25
C GLY A 372 21.60 -0.89 7.72
N LYS A 373 21.90 -0.75 9.04
CA LYS A 373 23.14 -1.17 9.65
C LYS A 373 22.89 -1.98 10.92
N VAL A 374 23.77 -2.94 11.18
CA VAL A 374 23.88 -3.68 12.44
C VAL A 374 25.27 -3.43 13.02
N HIS A 375 25.32 -2.82 14.19
CA HIS A 375 26.55 -2.57 14.93
C HIS A 375 26.73 -3.65 15.99
N PRO A 376 27.79 -4.47 15.90
CA PRO A 376 27.94 -5.66 16.74
C PRO A 376 28.19 -5.37 18.23
N ASN A 377 28.76 -4.23 18.59
CA ASN A 377 29.25 -3.94 19.95
C ASN A 377 30.16 -5.09 20.44
N TYR A 378 29.95 -5.62 21.66
CA TYR A 378 30.60 -6.82 22.17
C TYR A 378 29.73 -8.07 22.02
N SER A 379 28.69 -8.06 21.19
CA SER A 379 27.86 -9.24 20.93
C SER A 379 28.60 -10.29 20.07
N SER A 380 27.99 -11.46 19.91
CA SER A 380 28.46 -12.46 18.95
C SER A 380 28.05 -12.19 17.51
N THR A 381 27.24 -11.16 17.26
CA THR A 381 26.86 -10.71 15.92
C THR A 381 28.04 -10.03 15.23
N ARG A 382 28.06 -10.03 13.92
CA ARG A 382 29.04 -9.30 13.11
C ARG A 382 28.38 -8.13 12.40
N GLU A 383 29.20 -7.18 11.93
CA GLU A 383 28.73 -6.01 11.20
C GLU A 383 27.98 -6.46 9.93
N LYS A 384 26.85 -5.79 9.69
CA LYS A 384 26.05 -5.95 8.49
C LYS A 384 25.60 -4.58 8.01
N GLU A 385 25.64 -4.36 6.70
CA GLU A 385 25.14 -3.14 6.11
C GLU A 385 24.40 -3.45 4.81
N SER A 386 23.22 -2.87 4.66
CA SER A 386 22.44 -2.91 3.41
C SER A 386 22.21 -1.48 2.93
N LYS A 387 22.55 -1.19 1.69
CA LYS A 387 22.26 0.08 1.03
C LYS A 387 21.47 -0.16 -0.24
N LEU A 388 20.53 0.75 -0.52
CA LEU A 388 19.80 0.79 -1.76
C LEU A 388 19.73 2.23 -2.24
N ASN A 389 20.09 2.45 -3.52
CA ASN A 389 19.94 3.74 -4.17
C ASN A 389 19.12 3.54 -5.45
N GLU A 390 18.02 4.29 -5.58
CA GLU A 390 17.14 4.24 -6.73
C GLU A 390 16.96 5.61 -7.36
N HIS A 391 17.03 5.66 -8.69
CA HIS A 391 16.55 6.76 -9.52
C HIS A 391 15.42 6.21 -10.39
N LYS A 392 14.25 6.80 -10.28
CA LYS A 392 13.05 6.34 -10.99
C LYS A 392 12.42 7.50 -11.75
N PHE A 393 12.19 7.29 -13.04
CA PHE A 393 11.45 8.19 -13.91
C PHE A 393 10.23 7.48 -14.46
N ASN A 394 9.04 8.06 -14.26
CA ASN A 394 7.78 7.58 -14.80
C ASN A 394 7.19 8.64 -15.73
N MET A 395 6.64 8.21 -16.84
CA MET A 395 5.91 9.04 -17.78
C MET A 395 4.60 8.33 -18.12
N ASN A 396 3.48 8.94 -17.76
CA ASN A 396 2.14 8.41 -17.94
C ASN A 396 1.32 9.35 -18.82
N PHE A 397 0.59 8.78 -19.78
CA PHE A 397 -0.35 9.47 -20.64
C PHE A 397 -1.71 8.82 -20.54
N ASN A 398 -2.75 9.63 -20.36
CA ASN A 398 -4.13 9.16 -20.32
C ASN A 398 -4.95 9.94 -21.35
N TYR A 399 -5.51 9.25 -22.31
CA TYR A 399 -6.36 9.81 -23.36
C TYR A 399 -7.80 9.31 -23.19
N ILE A 400 -8.73 10.23 -22.96
CA ILE A 400 -10.14 9.94 -22.81
C ILE A 400 -10.76 9.98 -24.21
N LEU A 401 -11.07 8.80 -24.77
CA LEU A 401 -11.67 8.68 -26.10
C LEU A 401 -13.11 9.22 -26.10
N ASP A 402 -13.88 8.81 -25.09
CA ASP A 402 -15.24 9.27 -24.81
C ASP A 402 -15.53 9.10 -23.32
N ASN A 403 -16.77 9.36 -22.88
CA ASN A 403 -17.14 9.25 -21.45
C ASN A 403 -17.04 7.83 -20.89
N LYS A 404 -16.81 6.83 -21.73
CA LYS A 404 -16.85 5.41 -21.39
C LYS A 404 -15.56 4.66 -21.73
N ASN A 405 -14.66 5.28 -22.52
CA ASN A 405 -13.46 4.60 -22.99
C ASN A 405 -12.21 5.46 -22.74
N GLU A 406 -11.17 4.81 -22.27
CA GLU A 406 -9.89 5.44 -21.95
C GLU A 406 -8.72 4.60 -22.47
N VAL A 407 -7.72 5.26 -23.04
CA VAL A 407 -6.42 4.67 -23.39
C VAL A 407 -5.36 5.28 -22.49
N SER A 408 -4.63 4.44 -21.79
CA SER A 408 -3.49 4.88 -20.99
C SER A 408 -2.22 4.19 -21.48
N GLY A 409 -1.09 4.86 -21.38
CA GLY A 409 0.19 4.28 -21.70
C GLY A 409 1.32 5.06 -21.09
N GLY A 410 2.47 4.42 -20.95
CA GLY A 410 3.59 5.09 -20.33
C GLY A 410 4.89 4.32 -20.40
N LEU A 411 5.92 4.97 -19.87
CA LEU A 411 7.28 4.50 -19.75
C LEU A 411 7.73 4.62 -18.30
N GLN A 412 8.40 3.60 -17.81
CA GLN A 412 9.13 3.64 -16.54
C GLN A 412 10.60 3.31 -16.78
N LEU A 413 11.49 4.16 -16.28
CA LEU A 413 12.92 3.94 -16.24
C LEU A 413 13.34 3.90 -14.77
N THR A 414 13.98 2.82 -14.34
CA THR A 414 14.51 2.66 -12.99
C THR A 414 15.98 2.29 -13.06
N VAL A 415 16.84 3.05 -12.40
CA VAL A 415 18.25 2.71 -12.16
C VAL A 415 18.37 2.39 -10.69
N LEU A 416 18.77 1.17 -10.37
CA LEU A 416 18.83 0.67 -9.01
C LEU A 416 20.22 0.10 -8.71
N ARG A 417 20.74 0.38 -7.53
CA ARG A 417 21.94 -0.24 -6.97
C ARG A 417 21.65 -0.74 -5.58
N THR A 418 22.00 -1.98 -5.31
CA THR A 418 21.98 -2.58 -3.96
C THR A 418 23.38 -2.99 -3.55
N GLN A 419 23.72 -2.70 -2.30
CA GLN A 419 24.98 -3.10 -1.70
C GLN A 419 24.68 -3.81 -0.39
N LEU A 420 25.21 -5.02 -0.23
CA LEU A 420 25.07 -5.82 0.98
C LEU A 420 26.44 -6.25 1.47
N PHE A 421 26.81 -5.76 2.65
CA PHE A 421 27.98 -6.19 3.38
C PHE A 421 27.56 -7.08 4.56
N ILE A 422 28.12 -8.27 4.64
CA ILE A 422 27.93 -9.22 5.76
C ILE A 422 29.28 -9.82 6.11
N GLU A 423 29.66 -9.74 7.40
CA GLU A 423 30.79 -10.45 7.96
C GLU A 423 30.30 -11.69 8.74
N ASN A 424 30.97 -12.81 8.62
CA ASN A 424 30.66 -14.02 9.39
C ASN A 424 31.48 -14.08 10.71
N LEU A 425 31.18 -15.05 11.57
CA LEU A 425 31.85 -15.23 12.85
C LEU A 425 33.35 -15.53 12.75
N LEU A 426 33.82 -15.98 11.58
CA LEU A 426 35.24 -16.28 11.33
C LEU A 426 36.00 -15.09 10.73
N GLY A 427 35.34 -13.92 10.59
CA GLY A 427 35.91 -12.72 10.00
C GLY A 427 35.95 -12.73 8.46
N ALA A 428 35.38 -13.75 7.81
CA ALA A 428 35.18 -13.71 6.37
C ALA A 428 33.98 -12.82 6.05
N TYR A 429 34.12 -11.97 5.06
CA TYR A 429 33.08 -11.04 4.64
C TYR A 429 32.60 -11.34 3.21
N SER A 430 31.35 -11.06 2.96
CA SER A 430 30.73 -11.03 1.63
C SER A 430 30.28 -9.60 1.34
N ASN A 431 30.65 -9.11 0.15
CA ASN A 431 30.22 -7.81 -0.34
C ASN A 431 29.54 -8.01 -1.68
N ILE A 432 28.21 -7.91 -1.68
CA ILE A 432 27.37 -8.02 -2.87
C ILE A 432 27.02 -6.61 -3.33
N ASP A 433 27.51 -6.19 -4.49
CA ASP A 433 27.24 -4.88 -5.08
C ASP A 433 26.64 -5.09 -6.48
N GLU A 434 25.33 -4.96 -6.58
CA GLU A 434 24.59 -5.18 -7.81
C GLU A 434 23.95 -3.89 -8.30
N LYS A 435 24.00 -3.68 -9.61
CA LYS A 435 23.42 -2.52 -10.27
C LYS A 435 22.68 -2.93 -11.53
N GLY A 436 21.46 -2.46 -11.67
CA GLY A 436 20.62 -2.76 -12.82
C GLY A 436 19.85 -1.54 -13.33
N ILE A 437 19.37 -1.67 -14.57
CA ILE A 437 18.50 -0.68 -15.22
C ILE A 437 17.26 -1.44 -15.71
N ASN A 438 16.08 -1.01 -15.23
CA ASN A 438 14.81 -1.51 -15.76
C ASN A 438 14.19 -0.44 -16.66
N ILE A 439 13.79 -0.86 -17.87
CA ILE A 439 13.04 -0.04 -18.83
C ILE A 439 11.75 -0.79 -19.14
N SER A 440 10.64 -0.22 -18.75
CA SER A 440 9.33 -0.84 -18.93
C SER A 440 8.39 0.08 -19.68
N PHE A 441 7.59 -0.47 -20.56
CA PHE A 441 6.49 0.20 -21.25
C PHE A 441 5.19 -0.44 -20.82
N PHE A 442 4.14 0.34 -20.70
CA PHE A 442 2.80 -0.20 -20.52
C PHE A 442 1.80 0.47 -21.46
N ALA A 443 0.77 -0.27 -21.81
CA ALA A 443 -0.41 0.23 -22.47
C ALA A 443 -1.64 -0.42 -21.86
N LYS A 444 -2.73 0.36 -21.73
CA LYS A 444 -3.99 -0.07 -21.14
C LYS A 444 -5.15 0.50 -21.94
N TYR A 445 -6.15 -0.30 -22.18
CA TYR A 445 -7.42 0.12 -22.76
C TYR A 445 -8.57 -0.26 -21.84
N LYS A 446 -9.32 0.75 -21.40
CA LYS A 446 -10.50 0.61 -20.57
C LYS A 446 -11.73 0.85 -21.42
N LEU A 447 -12.55 -0.19 -21.56
CA LEU A 447 -13.79 -0.20 -22.35
C LEU A 447 -14.99 -0.27 -21.40
N LEU A 448 -15.78 0.80 -21.37
CA LEU A 448 -17.01 0.92 -20.58
C LEU A 448 -18.22 1.22 -21.49
N GLN A 449 -18.10 0.98 -22.80
CA GLN A 449 -19.10 1.38 -23.80
C GLN A 449 -20.46 0.70 -23.59
N PHE A 450 -20.46 -0.52 -23.05
CA PHE A 450 -21.68 -1.25 -22.76
C PHE A 450 -22.14 -0.94 -21.33
N ASP A 451 -23.44 -0.64 -21.16
CA ASP A 451 -23.97 -0.23 -19.85
C ASP A 451 -23.81 -1.29 -18.76
N GLU A 452 -23.67 -2.54 -19.13
CA GLU A 452 -23.57 -3.68 -18.22
C GLU A 452 -22.16 -4.26 -18.13
N ILE A 453 -21.28 -3.99 -19.10
CA ILE A 453 -19.97 -4.63 -19.23
C ILE A 453 -18.86 -3.59 -19.17
N GLY A 454 -17.89 -3.84 -18.31
CA GLY A 454 -16.61 -3.13 -18.26
C GLY A 454 -15.46 -4.10 -18.53
N LEU A 455 -14.50 -3.69 -19.34
CA LEU A 455 -13.31 -4.44 -19.66
C LEU A 455 -12.08 -3.52 -19.54
N ASP A 456 -11.06 -3.98 -18.83
CA ASP A 456 -9.75 -3.32 -18.76
C ASP A 456 -8.69 -4.32 -19.23
N VAL A 457 -8.01 -4.02 -20.32
CA VAL A 457 -6.95 -4.85 -20.89
C VAL A 457 -5.66 -4.05 -20.85
N GLY A 458 -4.68 -4.57 -20.16
CA GLY A 458 -3.38 -3.96 -20.01
C GLY A 458 -2.24 -4.90 -20.38
N LEU A 459 -1.18 -4.32 -20.88
CA LEU A 459 0.07 -5.02 -21.15
C LEU A 459 1.24 -4.18 -20.64
N ARG A 460 2.11 -4.80 -19.85
CA ARG A 460 3.41 -4.24 -19.49
C ARG A 460 4.51 -5.08 -20.11
N TYR A 461 5.53 -4.42 -20.63
CA TYR A 461 6.70 -5.05 -21.25
C TYR A 461 7.98 -4.49 -20.65
N ASN A 462 8.77 -5.34 -20.01
CA ASN A 462 10.07 -5.02 -19.47
C ASN A 462 11.12 -5.18 -20.59
N ALA A 463 11.40 -4.11 -21.33
CA ALA A 463 12.34 -4.12 -22.45
C ALA A 463 13.78 -4.35 -21.97
N ALA A 464 14.14 -3.82 -20.78
CA ALA A 464 15.33 -4.16 -20.04
C ALA A 464 14.94 -4.42 -18.58
N GLY A 465 15.48 -5.46 -17.97
CA GLY A 465 15.29 -5.77 -16.55
C GLY A 465 16.51 -5.34 -15.72
N LEU A 466 16.33 -5.25 -14.38
CA LEU A 466 17.44 -5.11 -13.43
C LEU A 466 18.40 -6.29 -13.54
N THR A 467 17.85 -7.46 -13.88
CA THR A 467 18.59 -8.69 -14.16
C THR A 467 18.44 -9.09 -15.63
N ARG A 468 19.35 -9.90 -16.13
CA ARG A 468 19.27 -10.41 -17.50
C ARG A 468 18.01 -11.24 -17.74
N GLU A 469 17.61 -12.06 -16.78
CA GLU A 469 16.42 -12.91 -16.83
C GLU A 469 15.12 -12.12 -16.77
N GLY A 470 15.15 -10.88 -16.23
CA GLY A 470 14.00 -9.96 -16.21
C GLY A 470 13.75 -9.26 -17.54
N THR A 471 14.70 -9.31 -18.47
CA THR A 471 14.61 -8.62 -19.76
C THR A 471 13.68 -9.34 -20.73
N GLY A 472 12.84 -8.57 -21.44
CA GLY A 472 11.93 -9.10 -22.45
C GLY A 472 10.66 -9.74 -21.88
N PHE A 473 10.36 -9.58 -20.59
CA PHE A 473 9.20 -10.17 -19.93
C PHE A 473 7.90 -9.39 -20.23
N LEU A 474 6.85 -10.15 -20.53
CA LEU A 474 5.51 -9.63 -20.80
C LEU A 474 4.57 -9.90 -19.62
N GLU A 475 3.88 -8.86 -19.16
CA GLU A 475 2.91 -8.91 -18.07
C GLU A 475 1.52 -8.50 -18.58
N PRO A 476 0.76 -9.43 -19.20
CA PRO A 476 -0.62 -9.18 -19.58
C PRO A 476 -1.51 -9.15 -18.33
N ARG A 477 -2.53 -8.27 -18.35
CA ARG A 477 -3.52 -8.12 -17.29
C ARG A 477 -4.88 -7.83 -17.90
N ILE A 478 -5.90 -8.55 -17.44
CA ILE A 478 -7.26 -8.42 -17.95
C ILE A 478 -8.20 -8.39 -16.75
N SER A 479 -9.02 -7.37 -16.68
CA SER A 479 -10.09 -7.23 -15.70
C SER A 479 -11.43 -7.10 -16.43
N PHE A 480 -12.42 -7.83 -15.93
CA PHE A 480 -13.77 -7.88 -16.50
C PHE A 480 -14.79 -7.60 -15.40
N THR A 481 -15.78 -6.76 -15.70
CA THR A 481 -16.92 -6.47 -14.83
C THR A 481 -18.21 -6.66 -15.58
N TYR A 482 -19.18 -7.34 -14.98
CA TYR A 482 -20.52 -7.49 -15.51
C TYR A 482 -21.56 -7.09 -14.47
N THR A 483 -22.35 -6.08 -14.78
CA THR A 483 -23.36 -5.47 -13.90
C THR A 483 -24.73 -5.52 -14.56
N PRO A 484 -25.40 -6.70 -14.55
CA PRO A 484 -26.70 -6.89 -15.25
C PRO A 484 -27.81 -5.99 -14.71
N ASN A 485 -27.66 -5.55 -13.47
CA ASN A 485 -28.57 -4.62 -12.81
C ASN A 485 -27.86 -3.87 -11.69
N PRO A 486 -28.44 -2.82 -11.10
CA PRO A 486 -27.81 -2.03 -10.05
C PRO A 486 -27.52 -2.77 -8.73
N VAL A 487 -28.09 -3.98 -8.57
CA VAL A 487 -27.99 -4.76 -7.33
C VAL A 487 -26.81 -5.70 -7.33
N ILE A 488 -26.36 -6.18 -8.49
CA ILE A 488 -25.33 -7.22 -8.58
C ILE A 488 -24.21 -6.78 -9.53
N ALA A 489 -22.97 -6.94 -9.11
CA ALA A 489 -21.79 -6.78 -9.95
C ALA A 489 -20.91 -8.03 -9.86
N PHE A 490 -20.59 -8.63 -10.99
CA PHE A 490 -19.60 -9.71 -11.11
C PHE A 490 -18.29 -9.10 -11.59
N LYS A 491 -17.17 -9.54 -11.01
CA LYS A 491 -15.84 -9.10 -11.43
C LYS A 491 -14.93 -10.30 -11.58
N ALA A 492 -14.03 -10.26 -12.56
CA ALA A 492 -13.00 -11.27 -12.76
C ALA A 492 -11.69 -10.60 -13.18
N PHE A 493 -10.57 -11.20 -12.80
CA PHE A 493 -9.23 -10.72 -13.13
C PHE A 493 -8.30 -11.89 -13.41
N TRP A 494 -7.42 -11.69 -14.38
CA TRP A 494 -6.24 -12.49 -14.59
C TRP A 494 -5.05 -11.59 -14.94
N GLY A 495 -3.86 -11.93 -14.40
CA GLY A 495 -2.64 -11.19 -14.74
C GLY A 495 -1.37 -11.88 -14.31
N ARG A 496 -0.27 -11.48 -14.96
CA ARG A 496 1.10 -11.92 -14.68
C ARG A 496 1.93 -10.76 -14.17
N PHE A 497 2.85 -11.09 -13.25
CA PHE A 497 3.66 -10.12 -12.52
C PHE A 497 5.08 -10.63 -12.37
N GLN A 498 6.04 -9.68 -12.30
CA GLN A 498 7.46 -9.95 -12.10
C GLN A 498 8.03 -9.03 -11.03
N GLN A 499 9.00 -9.53 -10.27
CA GLN A 499 9.73 -8.76 -9.26
C GLN A 499 11.22 -9.10 -9.32
N GLU A 500 12.09 -8.08 -9.43
CA GLU A 500 13.53 -8.24 -9.58
C GLU A 500 14.32 -7.80 -8.35
N LEU A 501 13.69 -7.02 -7.47
CA LEU A 501 14.21 -6.58 -6.18
C LEU A 501 13.50 -7.35 -5.07
N THR A 502 14.25 -7.95 -4.17
CA THR A 502 13.69 -8.69 -3.02
C THR A 502 14.43 -8.35 -1.73
N THR A 503 13.91 -8.79 -0.59
CA THR A 503 14.63 -8.79 0.67
C THR A 503 14.97 -10.21 1.08
N ILE A 504 16.08 -10.37 1.80
CA ILE A 504 16.44 -11.65 2.41
C ILE A 504 15.84 -11.67 3.82
N SER A 505 14.92 -12.60 4.07
CA SER A 505 14.31 -12.80 5.38
C SER A 505 14.49 -14.23 5.86
N ASN A 506 14.67 -14.40 7.17
CA ASN A 506 14.78 -15.72 7.77
C ASN A 506 13.39 -16.21 8.21
N GLU A 507 12.84 -17.19 7.52
CA GLU A 507 11.53 -17.80 7.84
C GLU A 507 11.45 -18.42 9.24
N ASN A 508 12.60 -18.76 9.81
CA ASN A 508 12.65 -19.29 11.16
C ASN A 508 12.58 -18.17 12.22
N GLU A 509 12.86 -16.92 11.90
CA GLU A 509 12.78 -15.80 12.84
C GLU A 509 11.37 -15.22 12.89
N VAL A 510 10.83 -15.01 14.08
CA VAL A 510 9.51 -14.41 14.26
C VAL A 510 9.56 -12.90 14.00
N ILE A 511 10.66 -12.24 14.38
CA ILE A 511 10.92 -10.84 14.14
C ILE A 511 12.24 -10.73 13.37
N ASN A 512 12.15 -10.38 12.08
CA ASN A 512 13.32 -10.03 11.30
C ASN A 512 13.63 -8.55 11.53
N VAL A 513 14.69 -8.28 12.27
CA VAL A 513 15.11 -6.90 12.57
C VAL A 513 15.89 -6.31 11.41
N PHE A 514 16.66 -7.13 10.70
CA PHE A 514 17.45 -6.73 9.54
C PHE A 514 17.04 -7.54 8.30
N GLU A 515 16.43 -6.87 7.32
CA GLU A 515 16.02 -7.45 6.04
C GLU A 515 16.72 -6.70 4.90
N PRO A 516 17.90 -7.15 4.44
CA PRO A 516 18.65 -6.46 3.40
C PRO A 516 17.95 -6.59 2.04
N TYR A 517 17.98 -5.50 1.26
CA TYR A 517 17.52 -5.47 -0.11
C TYR A 517 18.60 -5.97 -1.05
N ILE A 518 18.22 -6.85 -1.98
CA ILE A 518 19.09 -7.33 -3.05
C ILE A 518 18.36 -7.35 -4.39
N ILE A 519 19.06 -7.03 -5.46
CA ILE A 519 18.66 -7.43 -6.80
C ILE A 519 18.81 -8.94 -6.89
N VAL A 520 17.83 -9.65 -7.45
CA VAL A 520 17.88 -11.12 -7.59
C VAL A 520 19.14 -11.50 -8.37
N PRO A 521 20.03 -12.36 -7.81
CA PRO A 521 21.28 -12.70 -8.43
C PRO A 521 21.09 -13.35 -9.82
N GLU A 522 22.02 -13.14 -10.76
CA GLU A 522 21.93 -13.66 -12.13
C GLU A 522 21.88 -15.19 -12.24
N TYR A 523 22.35 -15.93 -11.23
CA TYR A 523 22.25 -17.39 -11.20
C TYR A 523 20.85 -17.90 -10.83
N LEU A 524 19.93 -17.01 -10.40
CA LEU A 524 18.54 -17.32 -10.14
C LEU A 524 17.64 -16.76 -11.24
N LYS A 525 16.52 -17.44 -11.48
CA LYS A 525 15.45 -16.90 -12.33
C LYS A 525 14.67 -15.85 -11.58
N THR A 526 14.23 -14.83 -12.30
CA THR A 526 13.41 -13.75 -11.72
C THR A 526 12.08 -14.27 -11.18
N PRO A 527 11.70 -13.90 -9.95
CA PRO A 527 10.42 -14.22 -9.37
C PRO A 527 9.23 -13.72 -10.20
N GLN A 528 8.24 -14.59 -10.37
CA GLN A 528 7.04 -14.34 -11.16
C GLN A 528 5.81 -14.82 -10.41
N SER A 529 4.67 -14.16 -10.62
CA SER A 529 3.38 -14.55 -10.04
C SER A 529 2.26 -14.47 -11.07
N GLU A 530 1.31 -15.39 -11.01
CA GLU A 530 0.04 -15.34 -11.73
C GLU A 530 -1.10 -15.23 -10.73
N HIS A 531 -2.02 -14.30 -10.98
CA HIS A 531 -3.19 -14.07 -10.16
C HIS A 531 -4.46 -14.37 -10.94
N TYR A 532 -5.39 -15.05 -10.30
CA TYR A 532 -6.75 -15.32 -10.77
C TYR A 532 -7.72 -14.92 -9.68
N ASN A 533 -8.57 -13.95 -9.92
CA ASN A 533 -9.54 -13.46 -8.97
C ASN A 533 -10.93 -13.49 -9.61
N ALA A 534 -11.95 -13.85 -8.85
CA ALA A 534 -13.34 -13.72 -9.25
C ALA A 534 -14.19 -13.31 -8.06
N GLY A 535 -15.11 -12.40 -8.24
CA GLY A 535 -15.93 -11.89 -7.15
C GLY A 535 -17.32 -11.47 -7.59
N VAL A 536 -18.20 -11.39 -6.62
CA VAL A 536 -19.55 -10.86 -6.74
C VAL A 536 -19.82 -9.88 -5.61
N THR A 537 -20.46 -8.77 -5.94
CA THR A 537 -20.92 -7.79 -4.97
C THR A 537 -22.42 -7.61 -5.10
N PHE A 538 -23.14 -7.77 -3.98
CA PHE A 538 -24.57 -7.51 -3.87
C PHE A 538 -24.79 -6.20 -3.13
N TYR A 539 -25.59 -5.33 -3.69
CA TYR A 539 -26.03 -4.05 -3.12
C TYR A 539 -27.51 -4.19 -2.73
N PHE A 540 -27.80 -4.72 -1.54
CA PHE A 540 -29.16 -4.92 -1.07
C PHE A 540 -29.94 -3.63 -0.94
N THR A 541 -29.27 -2.62 -0.41
CA THR A 541 -29.77 -1.25 -0.29
C THR A 541 -28.61 -0.29 -0.55
N ASP A 542 -28.88 1.02 -0.58
CA ASP A 542 -27.81 2.01 -0.67
C ASP A 542 -26.84 1.95 0.52
N ASN A 543 -27.31 1.41 1.64
CA ASN A 543 -26.56 1.34 2.91
C ASN A 543 -25.92 -0.03 3.18
N ILE A 544 -26.32 -1.11 2.47
CA ILE A 544 -25.87 -2.47 2.74
C ILE A 544 -25.29 -3.09 1.48
N SER A 545 -24.02 -3.50 1.57
CA SER A 545 -23.37 -4.29 0.53
C SER A 545 -22.74 -5.57 1.10
N LEU A 546 -22.77 -6.63 0.30
CA LEU A 546 -22.09 -7.89 0.55
C LEU A 546 -21.15 -8.17 -0.62
N GLY A 547 -19.87 -8.28 -0.35
CA GLY A 547 -18.84 -8.73 -1.28
C GLY A 547 -18.44 -10.16 -1.00
N SER A 548 -18.21 -10.94 -2.05
CA SER A 548 -17.60 -12.27 -1.97
C SER A 548 -16.59 -12.42 -3.08
N GLU A 549 -15.34 -12.74 -2.75
CA GLU A 549 -14.24 -12.86 -3.69
C GLU A 549 -13.46 -14.14 -3.45
N VAL A 550 -13.17 -14.89 -4.50
CA VAL A 550 -12.24 -16.00 -4.51
C VAL A 550 -10.99 -15.61 -5.24
N TYR A 551 -9.85 -16.09 -4.76
CA TYR A 551 -8.57 -15.85 -5.41
C TYR A 551 -7.74 -17.14 -5.46
N TYR A 552 -6.91 -17.21 -6.49
CA TYR A 552 -5.83 -18.19 -6.64
C TYR A 552 -4.58 -17.46 -7.13
N LYS A 553 -3.45 -17.65 -6.44
CA LYS A 553 -2.16 -17.06 -6.77
C LYS A 553 -1.11 -18.14 -6.80
N LYS A 554 -0.33 -18.19 -7.89
CA LYS A 554 0.81 -19.09 -8.06
C LYS A 554 2.05 -18.27 -8.35
N SER A 555 3.09 -18.42 -7.51
CA SER A 555 4.38 -17.75 -7.67
C SER A 555 5.48 -18.78 -7.91
N LYS A 556 6.40 -18.47 -8.82
CA LYS A 556 7.54 -19.28 -9.18
C LYS A 556 8.82 -18.49 -9.00
N ASN A 557 9.92 -19.23 -8.77
CA ASN A 557 11.26 -18.68 -8.63
C ASN A 557 11.36 -17.67 -7.47
N ILE A 558 10.54 -17.79 -6.41
CA ILE A 558 10.71 -16.95 -5.22
C ILE A 558 12.09 -17.17 -4.63
N THR A 559 12.74 -16.08 -4.22
CA THR A 559 14.11 -16.13 -3.69
C THR A 559 14.07 -16.46 -2.21
N GLU A 560 14.75 -17.54 -1.81
CA GLU A 560 14.81 -18.02 -0.43
C GLU A 560 16.24 -18.26 -0.01
N ILE A 561 16.53 -18.25 1.30
CA ILE A 561 17.85 -18.60 1.86
C ILE A 561 18.07 -20.08 1.69
N ASN A 562 19.28 -20.45 1.24
CA ASN A 562 19.71 -21.85 1.18
C ASN A 562 20.14 -22.33 2.57
N TYR A 563 19.22 -22.94 3.31
CA TYR A 563 19.51 -23.50 4.62
C TYR A 563 20.24 -24.86 4.56
N ASP A 564 20.25 -25.49 3.38
CA ASP A 564 20.90 -26.77 3.12
C ASP A 564 22.33 -26.60 2.55
N LYS A 565 22.88 -25.37 2.61
CA LYS A 565 24.24 -25.07 2.18
C LYS A 565 25.24 -25.78 3.06
N GLU A 566 26.03 -26.70 2.46
CA GLU A 566 27.08 -27.48 3.14
C GLU A 566 28.47 -26.91 2.87
N PHE A 567 28.72 -26.44 1.64
CA PHE A 567 30.03 -25.95 1.21
C PHE A 567 30.01 -24.44 0.96
N ALA A 568 31.17 -23.79 1.14
CA ALA A 568 31.33 -22.37 0.86
C ALA A 568 31.05 -22.03 -0.62
N SER A 569 31.22 -22.98 -1.53
CA SER A 569 30.92 -22.85 -2.96
C SER A 569 29.43 -22.92 -3.31
N ASP A 570 28.60 -23.40 -2.39
CA ASP A 570 27.16 -23.51 -2.63
C ASP A 570 26.51 -22.13 -2.61
N ASN A 571 25.49 -21.95 -3.44
CA ASN A 571 24.76 -20.69 -3.50
C ASN A 571 24.09 -20.36 -2.16
N ASP A 572 24.18 -19.11 -1.74
CA ASP A 572 23.51 -18.60 -0.52
C ASP A 572 21.99 -18.51 -0.67
N LEU A 573 21.52 -18.38 -1.89
CA LEU A 573 20.11 -18.23 -2.23
C LEU A 573 19.69 -19.30 -3.25
N ILE A 574 18.44 -19.72 -3.12
CA ILE A 574 17.81 -20.73 -4.01
C ILE A 574 16.42 -20.25 -4.43
N SER A 575 15.90 -20.88 -5.49
CA SER A 575 14.54 -20.63 -5.96
C SER A 575 13.55 -21.57 -5.30
N GLY A 576 12.41 -21.02 -4.88
CA GLY A 576 11.25 -21.75 -4.42
C GLY A 576 10.00 -21.46 -5.24
N GLU A 577 8.91 -22.12 -4.89
CA GLU A 577 7.56 -21.86 -5.39
C GLU A 577 6.62 -21.52 -4.25
N ALA A 578 5.58 -20.73 -4.53
CA ALA A 578 4.51 -20.47 -3.57
C ALA A 578 3.15 -20.59 -4.25
N GLU A 579 2.18 -21.09 -3.50
CA GLU A 579 0.80 -21.22 -3.93
C GLU A 579 -0.13 -20.74 -2.83
N SER A 580 -1.15 -19.96 -3.18
CA SER A 580 -2.16 -19.52 -2.22
C SER A 580 -3.53 -19.38 -2.87
N TYR A 581 -4.58 -19.70 -2.11
CA TYR A 581 -5.97 -19.56 -2.53
C TYR A 581 -6.87 -19.29 -1.33
N GLY A 582 -8.01 -18.66 -1.58
CA GLY A 582 -8.93 -18.36 -0.51
C GLY A 582 -10.25 -17.77 -0.96
N LEU A 583 -11.13 -17.63 0.03
CA LEU A 583 -12.44 -17.00 -0.07
C LEU A 583 -12.49 -15.84 0.91
N GLU A 584 -12.84 -14.67 0.41
CA GLU A 584 -13.03 -13.44 1.18
C GLU A 584 -14.50 -13.03 1.11
N ASN A 585 -15.08 -12.70 2.24
CA ASN A 585 -16.44 -12.15 2.31
C ASN A 585 -16.41 -10.88 3.15
N ASP A 586 -17.05 -9.83 2.68
CA ASP A 586 -17.18 -8.57 3.41
C ASP A 586 -18.63 -8.08 3.39
N ILE A 587 -19.10 -7.65 4.56
CA ILE A 587 -20.41 -7.01 4.76
C ILE A 587 -20.13 -5.60 5.23
N ASN A 588 -20.67 -4.63 4.51
CA ASN A 588 -20.58 -3.23 4.88
C ASN A 588 -21.98 -2.65 5.04
N PHE A 589 -22.20 -1.98 6.17
CA PHE A 589 -23.37 -1.18 6.44
C PHE A 589 -22.94 0.24 6.82
N SER A 590 -23.54 1.25 6.20
CA SER A 590 -23.21 2.64 6.49
C SER A 590 -24.47 3.51 6.41
N ASN A 591 -24.70 4.27 7.47
CA ASN A 591 -25.69 5.34 7.50
C ASN A 591 -25.11 6.57 8.25
N ASN A 592 -25.91 7.60 8.45
CA ASN A 592 -25.45 8.85 9.10
C ASN A 592 -24.98 8.66 10.55
N MET A 593 -25.43 7.61 11.24
CA MET A 593 -25.15 7.36 12.65
C MET A 593 -24.11 6.27 12.86
N MET A 594 -24.07 5.25 12.00
CA MET A 594 -23.27 4.06 12.23
C MET A 594 -22.60 3.57 10.94
N HIS A 595 -21.34 3.20 11.05
CA HIS A 595 -20.60 2.44 10.05
C HIS A 595 -20.21 1.09 10.65
N LEU A 596 -20.55 -0.01 9.96
CA LEU A 596 -20.21 -1.39 10.34
C LEU A 596 -19.54 -2.06 9.16
N SER A 597 -18.38 -2.65 9.39
CA SER A 597 -17.68 -3.51 8.44
C SER A 597 -17.35 -4.86 9.10
N VAL A 598 -17.76 -5.94 8.47
CA VAL A 598 -17.44 -7.30 8.92
C VAL A 598 -16.79 -8.04 7.75
N GLY A 599 -15.58 -8.51 7.97
CA GLY A 599 -14.82 -9.30 7.01
C GLY A 599 -14.53 -10.71 7.51
N TYR A 600 -14.70 -11.71 6.65
CA TYR A 600 -14.28 -13.09 6.87
C TYR A 600 -13.37 -13.54 5.74
N THR A 601 -12.24 -14.15 6.09
CA THR A 601 -11.29 -14.73 5.14
C THR A 601 -11.04 -16.19 5.50
N LEU A 602 -11.21 -17.09 4.53
CA LEU A 602 -10.67 -18.45 4.54
C LEU A 602 -9.49 -18.48 3.56
N ALA A 603 -8.29 -18.78 4.05
CA ALA A 603 -7.07 -18.71 3.25
C ALA A 603 -6.16 -19.91 3.46
N TYR A 604 -5.47 -20.29 2.39
CA TYR A 604 -4.45 -21.32 2.36
C TYR A 604 -3.22 -20.77 1.65
N ALA A 605 -2.05 -20.93 2.26
CA ALA A 605 -0.77 -20.56 1.67
C ALA A 605 0.25 -21.66 1.89
N TYR A 606 1.06 -21.92 0.87
CA TYR A 606 2.12 -22.93 0.85
C TYR A 606 3.37 -22.36 0.19
N LYS A 607 4.54 -22.76 0.69
CA LYS A 607 5.82 -22.56 0.03
C LYS A 607 6.47 -23.92 -0.18
N THR A 608 7.12 -24.11 -1.33
CA THR A 608 7.89 -25.32 -1.67
C THR A 608 9.32 -24.92 -2.01
N VAL A 609 10.26 -25.40 -1.23
CA VAL A 609 11.71 -25.18 -1.39
C VAL A 609 12.41 -26.53 -1.29
N ASN A 610 13.30 -26.86 -2.22
CA ASN A 610 14.00 -28.14 -2.26
C ASN A 610 13.06 -29.36 -2.17
N ASN A 611 11.90 -29.34 -2.89
CA ASN A 611 10.85 -30.36 -2.86
C ASN A 611 10.13 -30.53 -1.50
N TRP A 612 10.38 -29.66 -0.55
CA TRP A 612 9.70 -29.68 0.72
C TRP A 612 8.68 -28.56 0.81
N THR A 613 7.41 -28.92 1.05
CA THR A 613 6.28 -27.99 1.15
C THR A 613 5.93 -27.73 2.62
N TYR A 614 5.85 -26.45 2.99
CA TYR A 614 5.51 -25.99 4.33
C TYR A 614 4.56 -24.79 4.29
N TYR A 615 3.95 -24.48 5.44
CA TYR A 615 3.12 -23.29 5.60
C TYR A 615 4.03 -22.08 5.92
N PRO A 616 3.90 -20.95 5.21
CA PRO A 616 4.59 -19.74 5.61
C PRO A 616 4.07 -19.25 6.97
N ARG A 617 4.91 -18.58 7.73
CA ARG A 617 4.64 -18.12 9.11
C ARG A 617 3.40 -17.21 9.25
N TYR A 618 2.94 -16.60 8.18
CA TYR A 618 1.77 -15.73 8.13
C TYR A 618 0.50 -16.43 7.63
N ASP A 619 0.51 -17.74 7.42
CA ASP A 619 -0.67 -18.52 7.01
C ASP A 619 -1.70 -18.58 8.15
N SER A 620 -2.82 -17.89 7.99
CA SER A 620 -3.97 -17.96 8.91
C SER A 620 -5.18 -18.50 8.15
N ARG A 621 -5.68 -19.67 8.58
CA ARG A 621 -6.81 -20.35 7.91
C ARG A 621 -8.07 -19.55 7.94
N HIS A 622 -8.45 -19.09 9.13
CA HIS A 622 -9.65 -18.32 9.36
C HIS A 622 -9.29 -16.98 9.97
N SER A 623 -9.79 -15.90 9.40
CA SER A 623 -9.69 -14.56 9.95
C SER A 623 -11.06 -13.88 9.90
N ILE A 624 -11.47 -13.29 11.02
CA ILE A 624 -12.67 -12.46 11.13
C ILE A 624 -12.23 -11.10 11.65
N ASN A 625 -12.64 -10.06 10.96
CA ASN A 625 -12.45 -8.67 11.37
C ASN A 625 -13.80 -7.98 11.45
N CYS A 626 -14.08 -7.31 12.55
CA CYS A 626 -15.29 -6.52 12.74
C CYS A 626 -14.86 -5.12 13.18
N ALA A 627 -15.39 -4.10 12.52
CA ALA A 627 -15.18 -2.69 12.89
C ALA A 627 -16.54 -1.98 12.93
N ILE A 628 -16.79 -1.27 14.01
CA ILE A 628 -18.02 -0.49 14.25
C ILE A 628 -17.63 0.91 14.66
N GLU A 629 -18.13 1.92 13.96
CA GLU A 629 -18.11 3.32 14.37
C GLU A 629 -19.54 3.79 14.59
N VAL A 630 -19.77 4.48 15.69
CA VAL A 630 -21.07 5.11 16.00
C VAL A 630 -20.86 6.59 16.31
N ASN A 631 -21.53 7.45 15.56
CA ASN A 631 -21.60 8.88 15.80
C ASN A 631 -22.77 9.16 16.75
N ILE A 632 -22.45 9.53 18.00
CA ILE A 632 -23.46 9.78 19.05
C ILE A 632 -24.04 11.20 18.95
N GLY A 633 -23.40 12.07 18.15
CA GLY A 633 -23.74 13.49 18.07
C GLY A 633 -22.92 14.35 19.02
N SER A 634 -23.06 15.67 18.91
CA SER A 634 -22.36 16.69 19.76
C SER A 634 -20.81 16.48 19.74
N GLY A 635 -20.25 16.03 18.64
CA GLY A 635 -18.81 15.78 18.49
C GLY A 635 -18.31 14.48 19.15
N TRP A 636 -19.20 13.61 19.65
CA TRP A 636 -18.84 12.31 20.20
C TRP A 636 -18.93 11.19 19.18
N LYS A 637 -17.89 10.36 19.14
CA LYS A 637 -17.83 9.11 18.38
C LYS A 637 -17.36 7.97 19.26
N THR A 638 -17.90 6.78 19.05
CA THR A 638 -17.40 5.54 19.65
C THR A 638 -17.01 4.58 18.58
N MET A 639 -15.95 3.83 18.84
CA MET A 639 -15.35 2.87 17.90
C MET A 639 -15.13 1.56 18.61
N LEU A 640 -15.40 0.45 17.94
CA LEU A 640 -15.14 -0.90 18.42
C LEU A 640 -14.53 -1.70 17.28
N THR A 641 -13.47 -2.42 17.56
CA THR A 641 -12.96 -3.44 16.65
C THR A 641 -12.82 -4.78 17.37
N TRP A 642 -13.10 -5.84 16.64
CA TRP A 642 -12.86 -7.20 17.09
C TRP A 642 -12.22 -8.01 15.96
N THR A 643 -11.15 -8.70 16.32
CA THR A 643 -10.39 -9.54 15.40
C THR A 643 -10.26 -10.93 15.97
N TYR A 644 -10.49 -11.94 15.13
CA TYR A 644 -10.21 -13.35 15.39
C TYR A 644 -9.34 -13.90 14.26
N LYS A 645 -8.29 -14.67 14.61
CA LYS A 645 -7.46 -15.41 13.65
C LYS A 645 -7.16 -16.79 14.18
N SER A 646 -7.20 -17.80 13.30
CA SER A 646 -6.67 -19.13 13.62
C SER A 646 -5.16 -19.03 13.87
N GLY A 647 -4.62 -19.96 14.69
CA GLY A 647 -3.21 -19.94 15.09
C GLY A 647 -2.25 -19.93 13.90
N LEU A 648 -1.22 -19.10 13.98
CA LEU A 648 -0.16 -19.00 12.98
C LEU A 648 0.77 -20.22 13.05
N PRO A 649 1.37 -20.66 11.93
CA PRO A 649 2.40 -21.69 11.90
C PRO A 649 3.63 -21.26 12.71
N ASN A 650 4.26 -22.23 13.35
CA ASN A 650 5.46 -22.04 14.13
C ASN A 650 6.38 -23.25 14.03
N THR A 651 7.69 -23.02 14.03
CA THR A 651 8.70 -24.05 14.08
C THR A 651 8.91 -24.46 15.54
N PRO A 652 8.65 -25.73 15.93
CA PRO A 652 8.81 -26.15 17.33
C PRO A 652 10.26 -26.23 17.75
N ILE A 653 10.52 -25.95 19.02
CA ILE A 653 11.78 -26.26 19.65
C ILE A 653 11.67 -27.69 20.20
N ILE A 654 12.52 -28.60 19.73
CA ILE A 654 12.49 -30.02 20.11
C ILE A 654 13.59 -30.39 21.13
N GLY A 655 14.53 -29.52 21.36
CA GLY A 655 15.59 -29.73 22.34
C GLY A 655 16.54 -28.54 22.45
N TYR A 656 17.46 -28.66 23.38
CA TYR A 656 18.54 -27.71 23.60
C TYR A 656 19.86 -28.45 23.78
N TYR A 657 20.97 -27.82 23.35
CA TYR A 657 22.31 -28.27 23.66
C TYR A 657 23.19 -27.09 24.03
N ASP A 658 24.20 -27.38 24.89
CA ASP A 658 25.10 -26.37 25.43
C ASP A 658 26.03 -25.83 24.34
N LYS A 659 26.33 -24.53 24.40
CA LYS A 659 27.36 -23.91 23.58
C LYS A 659 28.72 -24.25 24.17
N LEU A 660 29.48 -25.15 23.54
CA LEU A 660 30.86 -25.44 23.88
C LEU A 660 31.79 -24.57 23.03
N PHE A 661 32.42 -23.58 23.64
CA PHE A 661 33.46 -22.79 22.99
C PHE A 661 34.82 -23.38 23.35
N PHE A 662 35.50 -23.97 22.37
CA PHE A 662 36.92 -24.33 22.52
C PHE A 662 37.75 -23.11 22.15
N ASN A 663 38.21 -22.36 23.15
CA ASN A 663 39.23 -21.33 22.94
C ASN A 663 40.60 -22.01 22.97
N SER A 664 41.41 -21.86 21.94
CA SER A 664 42.67 -22.55 21.72
C SER A 664 43.76 -22.22 22.74
N SER A 665 43.53 -21.26 23.65
CA SER A 665 44.52 -20.84 24.65
C SER A 665 44.19 -21.17 26.12
N GLU A 666 42.93 -21.54 26.44
CA GLU A 666 42.54 -21.91 27.78
C GLU A 666 41.43 -22.95 27.74
N ILE A 667 41.75 -24.21 28.03
CA ILE A 667 40.75 -25.18 28.48
C ILE A 667 40.34 -24.77 29.87
N ASN A 668 39.49 -23.79 29.99
CA ASN A 668 38.91 -23.40 31.25
C ASN A 668 37.76 -24.37 31.56
N THR A 669 38.02 -25.32 32.45
CA THR A 669 37.06 -26.32 32.90
C THR A 669 35.90 -25.76 33.73
N ASN A 670 35.85 -24.45 33.95
CA ASN A 670 34.67 -23.79 34.48
C ASN A 670 33.67 -23.55 33.33
N ILE A 671 32.86 -24.54 33.10
CA ILE A 671 31.58 -24.38 32.35
C ILE A 671 30.70 -23.49 33.24
N SER A 672 31.04 -22.22 33.30
CA SER A 672 30.17 -21.22 33.92
C SER A 672 28.99 -20.98 32.99
N ASN A 673 27.81 -21.26 33.47
CA ASN A 673 26.49 -21.23 32.86
C ASN A 673 26.03 -19.88 32.31
N ASN A 674 26.91 -19.08 31.73
CA ASN A 674 26.54 -17.74 31.23
C ASN A 674 26.18 -17.67 29.76
N TYR A 675 26.19 -18.79 29.03
CA TYR A 675 25.81 -18.81 27.63
C TYR A 675 24.44 -19.46 27.45
N LEU A 676 23.55 -18.75 26.79
CA LEU A 676 22.26 -19.31 26.41
C LEU A 676 22.49 -20.52 25.48
N PRO A 677 21.77 -21.64 25.68
CA PRO A 677 21.93 -22.84 24.87
C PRO A 677 21.55 -22.62 23.43
N TYR A 678 22.01 -23.48 22.52
CA TYR A 678 21.47 -23.58 21.19
C TYR A 678 20.14 -24.36 21.20
N SER A 679 19.10 -23.84 20.55
CA SER A 679 17.86 -24.57 20.36
C SER A 679 17.97 -25.50 19.14
N VAL A 680 17.51 -26.74 19.29
CA VAL A 680 17.29 -27.66 18.18
C VAL A 680 15.86 -27.44 17.70
N LEU A 681 15.74 -27.05 16.45
CA LEU A 681 14.43 -26.81 15.82
C LEU A 681 13.92 -28.09 15.16
N GLY A 682 12.62 -28.32 15.27
CA GLY A 682 11.92 -29.34 14.50
C GLY A 682 11.59 -28.88 13.08
N ASP A 683 10.69 -29.59 12.44
CA ASP A 683 10.25 -29.27 11.09
C ASP A 683 9.67 -27.84 11.01
N ARG A 684 10.05 -27.13 9.93
CA ARG A 684 9.68 -25.72 9.72
C ARG A 684 8.17 -25.56 9.72
N ASN A 685 7.68 -24.66 10.58
CA ASN A 685 6.27 -24.26 10.65
C ASN A 685 5.28 -25.44 10.79
N SER A 686 5.71 -26.55 11.40
CA SER A 686 4.95 -27.81 11.51
C SER A 686 3.83 -27.78 12.55
N ILE A 687 3.90 -26.88 13.53
CA ILE A 687 2.85 -26.70 14.54
C ILE A 687 2.13 -25.37 14.36
N ARG A 688 0.98 -25.22 15.03
CA ARG A 688 0.25 -23.95 15.06
C ARG A 688 0.14 -23.41 16.48
N LEU A 689 0.33 -22.11 16.63
CA LEU A 689 0.06 -21.39 17.86
C LEU A 689 -1.45 -21.43 18.18
N PRO A 690 -1.84 -21.18 19.44
CA PRO A 690 -3.24 -20.99 19.79
C PRO A 690 -3.92 -19.88 18.99
N ALA A 691 -5.24 -20.00 18.81
CA ALA A 691 -6.01 -18.97 18.11
C ALA A 691 -5.90 -17.62 18.81
N TYR A 692 -5.76 -16.58 18.01
CA TYR A 692 -5.70 -15.18 18.41
C TYR A 692 -7.08 -14.57 18.38
N HIS A 693 -7.44 -13.76 19.39
CA HIS A 693 -8.53 -12.80 19.28
C HIS A 693 -8.34 -11.61 20.22
N ARG A 694 -8.83 -10.45 19.79
CA ARG A 694 -8.71 -9.18 20.52
C ARG A 694 -9.89 -8.28 20.23
N MET A 695 -10.33 -7.55 21.23
CA MET A 695 -11.30 -6.46 21.12
C MET A 695 -10.67 -5.16 21.60
N ASP A 696 -10.81 -4.12 20.79
CA ASP A 696 -10.38 -2.77 21.11
C ASP A 696 -11.59 -1.84 21.07
N VAL A 697 -11.63 -0.87 21.98
CA VAL A 697 -12.70 0.12 22.08
C VAL A 697 -12.08 1.50 22.14
N GLY A 698 -12.67 2.43 21.41
CA GLY A 698 -12.28 3.84 21.40
C GLY A 698 -13.46 4.77 21.60
N ILE A 699 -13.19 5.92 22.16
CA ILE A 699 -14.10 7.05 22.24
C ILE A 699 -13.33 8.29 21.82
N SER A 700 -13.94 9.10 20.98
CA SER A 700 -13.40 10.35 20.48
C SER A 700 -14.36 11.50 20.76
N ARG A 701 -13.82 12.66 21.10
CA ARG A 701 -14.59 13.90 21.20
C ARG A 701 -13.87 15.04 20.53
N ILE A 702 -14.62 15.77 19.72
CA ILE A 702 -14.17 16.99 19.06
C ILE A 702 -14.78 18.19 19.78
N PHE A 703 -13.94 19.14 20.13
CA PHE A 703 -14.30 20.44 20.69
C PHE A 703 -13.97 21.50 19.65
N ASP A 704 -14.98 22.16 19.11
CA ASP A 704 -14.81 23.26 18.17
C ASP A 704 -14.83 24.61 18.91
N PHE A 705 -13.73 25.35 18.83
CA PHE A 705 -13.57 26.72 19.24
C PHE A 705 -13.40 27.60 17.99
N ASN A 706 -13.65 28.92 18.12
CA ASN A 706 -13.69 29.81 16.95
C ASN A 706 -12.52 29.70 15.97
N LEU A 707 -11.29 29.49 16.47
CA LEU A 707 -10.05 29.40 15.65
C LEU A 707 -9.31 28.09 15.87
N THR A 708 -9.80 27.24 16.77
CA THR A 708 -9.05 26.05 17.19
C THR A 708 -10.02 24.89 17.33
N ARG A 709 -9.64 23.74 16.77
CA ARG A 709 -10.32 22.47 16.98
C ARG A 709 -9.46 21.56 17.83
N VAL A 710 -10.00 21.03 18.93
CA VAL A 710 -9.30 20.08 19.78
C VAL A 710 -10.00 18.74 19.71
N SER A 711 -9.27 17.71 19.31
CA SER A 711 -9.75 16.32 19.30
C SER A 711 -9.05 15.54 20.42
N VAL A 712 -9.83 14.84 21.22
CA VAL A 712 -9.34 13.96 22.29
C VAL A 712 -9.86 12.57 22.02
N ASP A 713 -8.94 11.61 21.84
CA ASP A 713 -9.24 10.22 21.60
C ASP A 713 -8.72 9.38 22.75
N ALA A 714 -9.58 8.61 23.38
CA ALA A 714 -9.20 7.61 24.36
C ALA A 714 -9.52 6.22 23.84
N SER A 715 -8.61 5.27 23.99
CA SER A 715 -8.82 3.91 23.53
C SER A 715 -8.26 2.87 24.50
N ILE A 716 -8.92 1.72 24.51
CA ILE A 716 -8.55 0.54 25.28
C ILE A 716 -8.23 -0.56 24.28
N THR A 717 -7.01 -0.99 24.26
CA THR A 717 -6.55 -2.15 23.48
C THR A 717 -6.67 -3.40 24.35
N ASN A 718 -7.15 -4.51 23.75
CA ASN A 718 -7.30 -5.80 24.41
C ASN A 718 -8.18 -5.72 25.69
N VAL A 719 -9.42 -5.28 25.52
CA VAL A 719 -10.38 -4.97 26.59
C VAL A 719 -10.52 -6.10 27.63
N TYR A 720 -10.50 -7.36 27.21
CA TYR A 720 -10.62 -8.53 28.09
C TYR A 720 -9.28 -9.14 28.51
N ASN A 721 -8.15 -8.45 28.25
CA ASN A 721 -6.79 -8.81 28.67
C ASN A 721 -6.38 -10.25 28.34
N ARG A 722 -6.73 -10.73 27.15
CA ARG A 722 -6.33 -12.06 26.69
C ARG A 722 -4.83 -12.13 26.46
N LYS A 723 -4.20 -13.18 27.00
CA LYS A 723 -2.79 -13.51 26.74
C LYS A 723 -2.69 -14.21 25.38
N ASN A 724 -2.66 -13.44 24.30
CA ASN A 724 -2.41 -13.95 22.95
C ASN A 724 -0.94 -14.33 22.83
N LEU A 725 -0.64 -15.56 22.51
CA LEU A 725 0.73 -16.04 22.37
C LEU A 725 1.31 -15.51 21.05
N PHE A 726 2.47 -14.87 21.09
CA PHE A 726 3.19 -14.38 19.94
C PHE A 726 4.21 -15.39 19.42
N TYR A 727 5.13 -15.83 20.29
CA TYR A 727 6.13 -16.86 20.00
C TYR A 727 6.72 -17.44 21.27
N TYR A 728 7.52 -18.48 21.11
CA TYR A 728 8.38 -19.01 22.17
C TYR A 728 9.79 -18.47 21.97
N ASP A 729 10.37 -17.84 23.01
CA ASP A 729 11.78 -17.43 22.98
C ASP A 729 12.66 -18.66 22.76
N ARG A 730 13.54 -18.60 21.77
CA ARG A 730 14.30 -19.77 21.36
C ARG A 730 15.38 -20.17 22.35
N SER A 731 15.92 -19.22 23.09
CA SER A 731 17.00 -19.46 24.04
C SER A 731 16.50 -19.94 25.38
N THR A 732 15.32 -19.50 25.80
CA THR A 732 14.75 -19.78 27.13
C THR A 732 13.52 -20.71 27.08
N GLY A 733 12.87 -20.84 25.96
CA GLY A 733 11.58 -21.53 25.82
C GLY A 733 10.39 -20.77 26.41
N GLU A 734 10.61 -19.54 26.89
CA GLU A 734 9.55 -18.73 27.49
C GLU A 734 8.50 -18.31 26.47
N ARG A 735 7.26 -18.16 26.96
CA ARG A 735 6.13 -17.68 26.17
C ARG A 735 6.14 -16.16 26.11
N ILE A 736 6.29 -15.61 24.93
CA ILE A 736 6.18 -14.18 24.68
C ILE A 736 4.76 -13.89 24.19
N TYR A 737 4.07 -12.97 24.88
CA TYR A 737 2.69 -12.63 24.60
C TYR A 737 2.59 -11.31 23.84
N MET A 738 1.54 -11.17 23.03
CA MET A 738 1.14 -9.96 22.36
C MET A 738 0.63 -8.91 23.38
N LEU A 739 0.13 -7.79 22.89
CA LEU A 739 -0.29 -6.66 23.73
C LEU A 739 -1.27 -7.06 24.84
N PRO A 740 -0.97 -6.71 26.12
CA PRO A 740 -1.91 -6.84 27.22
C PRO A 740 -3.01 -5.77 27.13
N PHE A 741 -3.90 -5.75 28.12
CA PHE A 741 -4.79 -4.61 28.35
C PHE A 741 -3.98 -3.31 28.45
N PHE A 742 -4.34 -2.34 27.61
CA PHE A 742 -3.62 -1.08 27.52
C PHE A 742 -4.58 0.08 27.24
N VAL A 743 -4.49 1.15 28.02
CA VAL A 743 -5.24 2.39 27.83
C VAL A 743 -4.33 3.42 27.18
N SER A 744 -4.81 4.11 26.17
CA SER A 744 -4.09 5.19 25.49
C SER A 744 -4.99 6.42 25.31
N VAL A 745 -4.35 7.58 25.29
CA VAL A 745 -5.00 8.87 25.01
C VAL A 745 -4.16 9.62 23.99
N ASN A 746 -4.83 10.16 22.98
CA ASN A 746 -4.23 11.00 21.95
C ASN A 746 -4.93 12.35 21.98
N VAL A 747 -4.17 13.41 21.86
CA VAL A 747 -4.70 14.78 21.79
C VAL A 747 -4.18 15.43 20.51
N LYS A 748 -5.07 16.00 19.73
CA LYS A 748 -4.77 16.76 18.51
C LYS A 748 -5.39 18.13 18.59
N VAL A 749 -4.60 19.15 18.29
CA VAL A 749 -5.00 20.58 18.23
C VAL A 749 -4.77 21.07 16.82
N GLU A 750 -5.81 21.59 16.19
CA GLU A 750 -5.80 22.15 14.83
C GLU A 750 -6.13 23.66 14.92
N ILE A 751 -5.36 24.49 14.18
CA ILE A 751 -5.47 25.95 14.17
C ILE A 751 -5.70 26.46 12.76
#